data_f2d336594aa78a9df20aa2538ddffb6e
#
_entry.id   f2d336594aa78a9df20aa2538ddffb6e
#
_cell.length_a   1.000
_cell.length_b   1.000
_cell.length_c   1.000
_cell.angle_alpha   90.00
_cell.angle_beta   90.00
_cell.angle_gamma   90.00
#
_symmetry.space_group_name_H-M   'P 1'
#
loop_
_entity.id
_entity.type
_entity.pdbx_description
1 polymer ?
#
loop_
_entity_poly.entity_id
_entity_poly.type
_entity_poly.pdbx_seq_one_letter_code
_entity_poly.pdbx_strand_id
1 'polypeptide(L)'
;MEQKNIELLNHIQTPDDLRKLDVGQLPQLCDELRHYIVQELSVNPGHLASSLGVVELTVALHYVYNTPEDRIVWDVGHQAYGHKILTGRREQFCTNRKLHGLRPFPSPEESPYDAFICGHASNSISAALGMAVANSHLSSLTSHPNRKVVAVIGDGSMSGGLAFEGLNNVSSSPNDMLIILNDNNMSIDRSVGGMKQYLLGLSTNETYNKLRFKAARRLQKWGMLKDDRRKGLIRLGNALKSAISHQQNIFDGMNIRYFGPFNGHDVKELVRILRQLKKMSGPKILHLHTKKGHGYAPAEDYSPVWHAPGKFDPDTGQIKTDDNINKPPKFQDVFGHTIVELAEQNPLIVGITPAMPTGCSMNIMMEKMPDRTFDVGIAEGHAVTFSAGMAKDGLLPFCNIYSAFAQRAYDNVIHDVAILKLPVVLCLDRAGLVGEDGPTHHGAFDLAYLRPIPNLTICSPMDEHELRRMMYTAQLPDKGPFVIRYPRGRGVLTDWRCPLEEIEVGTGRQLRDGNDVAVLSIGPIGNDVERAIDETIHTSSIGPLARQELSTCTIAHYDMRFLKPLDEKILHEVGRKFKKIITVEDGVRNGGLGSAVLEWMSDHGYEVSIIRMGLPDEFVEHGTVQQLREIVGLDVENIKKTLISHLSPHTS
;
A
#
# COMPACT_ATOMS: atom_id res chain seq x y z
N MET A 1 28.59 16.67 14.61
CA MET A 1 28.63 17.48 13.35
C MET A 1 28.08 18.84 13.64
N GLU A 2 28.74 19.91 13.18
CA GLU A 2 28.20 21.26 13.24
C GLU A 2 26.81 21.30 12.63
N GLN A 3 25.86 22.00 13.28
CA GLN A 3 24.55 22.28 12.69
C GLN A 3 24.81 22.96 11.33
N LYS A 4 24.73 22.19 10.24
CA LYS A 4 24.76 22.75 8.89
C LYS A 4 23.62 23.76 8.82
N ASN A 5 23.97 25.03 8.64
CA ASN A 5 23.02 26.12 8.55
C ASN A 5 22.08 25.84 7.38
N ILE A 6 20.78 25.68 7.64
CA ILE A 6 19.73 25.53 6.62
C ILE A 6 19.41 26.96 6.13
N GLU A 7 20.34 27.51 5.34
CA GLU A 7 20.30 28.91 4.98
C GLU A 7 19.30 29.19 3.84
N LEU A 8 19.40 28.46 2.74
CA LEU A 8 18.52 28.63 1.59
C LEU A 8 17.12 28.07 1.82
N LEU A 9 17.00 26.86 2.40
CA LEU A 9 15.72 26.21 2.62
C LEU A 9 14.80 27.01 3.54
N ASN A 10 15.35 27.77 4.48
CA ASN A 10 14.56 28.62 5.38
C ASN A 10 13.82 29.76 4.65
N HIS A 11 14.31 30.18 3.48
CA HIS A 11 13.68 31.20 2.65
C HIS A 11 12.71 30.63 1.62
N ILE A 12 12.56 29.32 1.50
CA ILE A 12 11.66 28.66 0.56
C ILE A 12 10.37 28.27 1.30
N GLN A 13 9.29 28.99 1.03
CA GLN A 13 7.95 28.64 1.48
C GLN A 13 7.14 27.97 0.36
N THR A 14 7.33 28.43 -0.87
CA THR A 14 6.60 27.96 -2.05
C THR A 14 7.55 27.74 -3.23
N PRO A 15 7.12 27.02 -4.28
CA PRO A 15 7.91 26.93 -5.51
C PRO A 15 8.24 28.27 -6.17
N ASP A 16 7.46 29.34 -5.90
CA ASP A 16 7.78 30.68 -6.40
C ASP A 16 9.06 31.23 -5.78
N ASP A 17 9.32 30.94 -4.51
CA ASP A 17 10.57 31.35 -3.85
C ASP A 17 11.74 30.53 -4.40
N LEU A 18 11.54 29.22 -4.60
CA LEU A 18 12.55 28.37 -5.20
C LEU A 18 12.98 28.87 -6.60
N ARG A 19 12.04 29.34 -7.41
CA ARG A 19 12.32 29.87 -8.76
C ARG A 19 13.11 31.17 -8.79
N LYS A 20 13.22 31.89 -7.66
CA LYS A 20 14.04 33.10 -7.50
C LYS A 20 15.53 32.80 -7.34
N LEU A 21 15.89 31.55 -6.96
CA LEU A 21 17.29 31.16 -6.79
C LEU A 21 18.02 31.06 -8.12
N ASP A 22 19.31 31.36 -8.11
CA ASP A 22 20.18 31.01 -9.23
C ASP A 22 20.39 29.50 -9.35
N VAL A 23 20.52 28.98 -10.58
CA VAL A 23 20.78 27.55 -10.83
C VAL A 23 22.03 27.07 -10.07
N GLY A 24 23.00 27.99 -9.84
CA GLY A 24 24.21 27.72 -9.05
C GLY A 24 23.96 27.35 -7.60
N GLN A 25 22.87 27.83 -6.99
CA GLN A 25 22.49 27.60 -5.59
C GLN A 25 21.70 26.29 -5.37
N LEU A 26 21.13 25.71 -6.44
CA LEU A 26 20.29 24.52 -6.31
C LEU A 26 20.99 23.29 -5.70
N PRO A 27 22.29 23.01 -5.95
CA PRO A 27 22.98 21.93 -5.27
C PRO A 27 23.00 22.10 -3.74
N GLN A 28 23.28 23.31 -3.25
CA GLN A 28 23.25 23.62 -1.80
C GLN A 28 21.83 23.38 -1.24
N LEU A 29 20.79 23.87 -1.93
CA LEU A 29 19.40 23.63 -1.52
C LEU A 29 19.07 22.12 -1.46
N CYS A 30 19.55 21.31 -2.40
CA CYS A 30 19.37 19.85 -2.37
C CYS A 30 20.03 19.23 -1.13
N ASP A 31 21.23 19.67 -0.78
CA ASP A 31 21.94 19.18 0.41
C ASP A 31 21.23 19.59 1.72
N GLU A 32 20.73 20.83 1.80
CA GLU A 32 19.95 21.30 2.94
C GLU A 32 18.62 20.55 3.07
N LEU A 33 17.89 20.33 1.97
CA LEU A 33 16.64 19.57 1.95
C LEU A 33 16.85 18.12 2.37
N ARG A 34 17.92 17.47 1.89
CA ARG A 34 18.29 16.11 2.27
C ARG A 34 18.59 16.03 3.77
N HIS A 35 19.40 16.95 4.28
CA HIS A 35 19.72 17.00 5.70
C HIS A 35 18.46 17.17 6.55
N TYR A 36 17.57 18.10 6.18
CA TYR A 36 16.29 18.32 6.86
C TYR A 36 15.43 17.04 6.89
N ILE A 37 15.30 16.34 5.76
CA ILE A 37 14.54 15.08 5.68
C ILE A 37 15.13 14.02 6.63
N VAL A 38 16.45 13.87 6.69
CA VAL A 38 17.10 12.89 7.57
C VAL A 38 16.84 13.23 9.04
N GLN A 39 16.99 14.49 9.43
CA GLN A 39 16.77 14.93 10.81
C GLN A 39 15.30 14.72 11.24
N GLU A 40 14.34 15.15 10.44
CA GLU A 40 12.92 14.98 10.76
C GLU A 40 12.51 13.51 10.86
N LEU A 41 12.94 12.66 9.92
CA LEU A 41 12.57 11.26 9.91
C LEU A 41 13.31 10.41 10.94
N SER A 42 14.40 10.91 11.52
CA SER A 42 15.09 10.25 12.63
C SER A 42 14.24 10.18 13.90
N VAL A 43 13.37 11.15 14.11
CA VAL A 43 12.47 11.28 15.27
C VAL A 43 11.01 10.98 14.92
N ASN A 44 10.59 11.27 13.69
CA ASN A 44 9.24 11.02 13.16
C ASN A 44 9.32 10.06 11.96
N PRO A 45 9.32 8.74 12.17
CA PRO A 45 9.59 7.75 11.13
C PRO A 45 8.68 7.83 9.91
N GLY A 46 9.25 7.61 8.72
CA GLY A 46 8.55 7.62 7.45
C GLY A 46 9.39 7.04 6.31
N HIS A 47 8.99 7.30 5.06
CA HIS A 47 9.64 6.78 3.85
C HIS A 47 10.92 7.56 3.52
N LEU A 48 12.05 7.16 4.14
CA LEU A 48 13.32 7.89 4.08
C LEU A 48 14.06 7.69 2.74
N ALA A 49 14.48 6.46 2.46
CA ALA A 49 15.39 6.19 1.33
C ALA A 49 14.78 6.56 -0.03
N SER A 50 13.48 6.36 -0.20
CA SER A 50 12.77 6.72 -1.43
C SER A 50 12.75 8.23 -1.66
N SER A 51 12.54 9.03 -0.59
CA SER A 51 12.53 10.49 -0.66
C SER A 51 13.93 11.05 -0.91
N LEU A 52 14.98 10.47 -0.29
CA LEU A 52 16.37 10.88 -0.52
C LEU A 52 16.83 10.64 -1.96
N GLY A 53 16.33 9.58 -2.60
CA GLY A 53 16.68 9.23 -3.97
C GLY A 53 16.19 10.21 -5.05
N VAL A 54 15.28 11.12 -4.71
CA VAL A 54 14.66 12.06 -5.67
C VAL A 54 14.73 13.53 -5.27
N VAL A 55 15.61 13.90 -4.38
CA VAL A 55 15.76 15.29 -3.91
C VAL A 55 16.05 16.23 -5.07
N GLU A 56 17.05 15.91 -5.89
CA GLU A 56 17.46 16.72 -7.05
C GLU A 56 16.34 16.80 -8.11
N LEU A 57 15.67 15.69 -8.36
CA LEU A 57 14.51 15.64 -9.27
C LEU A 57 13.37 16.53 -8.76
N THR A 58 13.05 16.47 -7.48
CA THR A 58 11.98 17.27 -6.86
C THR A 58 12.27 18.76 -6.97
N VAL A 59 13.49 19.18 -6.61
CA VAL A 59 13.94 20.57 -6.75
C VAL A 59 13.87 21.01 -8.21
N ALA A 60 14.39 20.22 -9.16
CA ALA A 60 14.38 20.55 -10.57
C ALA A 60 12.95 20.66 -11.15
N LEU A 61 12.02 19.79 -10.73
CA LEU A 61 10.62 19.84 -11.14
C LEU A 61 9.95 21.15 -10.70
N HIS A 62 10.03 21.51 -9.42
CA HIS A 62 9.43 22.75 -8.90
C HIS A 62 10.13 24.00 -9.39
N TYR A 63 11.41 23.90 -9.78
CA TYR A 63 12.14 25.00 -10.40
C TYR A 63 11.74 25.27 -11.85
N VAL A 64 11.34 24.25 -12.61
CA VAL A 64 11.05 24.34 -14.04
C VAL A 64 9.55 24.43 -14.34
N TYR A 65 8.73 23.70 -13.61
CA TYR A 65 7.29 23.66 -13.82
C TYR A 65 6.58 24.67 -12.91
N ASN A 66 5.55 25.32 -13.46
CA ASN A 66 4.78 26.33 -12.76
C ASN A 66 3.66 25.68 -11.95
N THR A 67 4.03 24.97 -10.87
CA THR A 67 3.06 24.35 -9.95
C THR A 67 2.42 25.42 -9.04
N PRO A 68 1.12 25.30 -8.72
CA PRO A 68 0.22 24.14 -8.95
C PRO A 68 -0.49 24.13 -10.31
N GLU A 69 -0.32 25.12 -11.18
CA GLU A 69 -0.96 25.14 -12.51
C GLU A 69 -0.50 23.96 -13.37
N ASP A 70 0.82 23.79 -13.53
CA ASP A 70 1.39 22.56 -14.08
C ASP A 70 1.19 21.42 -13.07
N ARG A 71 0.79 20.24 -13.51
CA ARG A 71 0.43 19.11 -12.65
C ARG A 71 1.57 18.11 -12.56
N ILE A 72 1.95 17.73 -11.33
CA ILE A 72 2.90 16.65 -11.06
C ILE A 72 2.15 15.54 -10.33
N VAL A 73 2.07 14.36 -10.94
CA VAL A 73 1.45 13.17 -10.36
C VAL A 73 2.56 12.23 -9.91
N TRP A 74 2.65 12.01 -8.60
CA TRP A 74 3.60 11.09 -7.99
C TRP A 74 3.02 9.68 -7.93
N ASP A 75 3.75 8.70 -8.43
CA ASP A 75 3.37 7.29 -8.26
C ASP A 75 3.71 6.83 -6.83
N VAL A 76 2.80 6.11 -6.18
CA VAL A 76 2.87 5.73 -4.75
C VAL A 76 2.88 6.94 -3.81
N GLY A 77 3.75 7.91 -4.06
CA GLY A 77 3.91 9.10 -3.22
C GLY A 77 4.86 8.95 -2.03
N HIS A 78 5.43 7.77 -1.80
CA HIS A 78 6.44 7.51 -0.76
C HIS A 78 7.76 8.26 -1.00
N GLN A 79 7.96 8.82 -2.18
CA GLN A 79 9.11 9.64 -2.60
C GLN A 79 8.82 11.15 -2.54
N ALA A 80 7.65 11.59 -2.05
CA ALA A 80 7.18 12.97 -2.19
C ALA A 80 7.41 13.87 -0.96
N TYR A 81 8.28 13.51 -0.02
CA TYR A 81 8.52 14.35 1.15
C TYR A 81 9.19 15.67 0.79
N GLY A 82 10.17 15.66 -0.11
CA GLY A 82 10.75 16.90 -0.65
C GLY A 82 9.70 17.80 -1.32
N HIS A 83 8.74 17.21 -2.02
CA HIS A 83 7.60 17.92 -2.62
C HIS A 83 6.75 18.60 -1.53
N LYS A 84 6.38 17.92 -0.46
CA LYS A 84 5.63 18.53 0.66
C LYS A 84 6.37 19.70 1.29
N ILE A 85 7.67 19.52 1.56
CA ILE A 85 8.52 20.53 2.19
C ILE A 85 8.62 21.79 1.33
N LEU A 86 8.82 21.66 0.01
CA LEU A 86 8.96 22.77 -0.92
C LEU A 86 7.63 23.44 -1.33
N THR A 87 6.49 22.89 -0.90
CA THR A 87 5.15 23.38 -1.23
C THR A 87 4.36 23.86 -0.02
N GLY A 88 5.03 24.50 0.92
CA GLY A 88 4.41 25.23 2.04
C GLY A 88 4.18 24.41 3.31
N ARG A 89 4.61 23.16 3.36
CA ARG A 89 4.33 22.24 4.49
C ARG A 89 5.56 21.95 5.36
N ARG A 90 6.66 22.68 5.17
CA ARG A 90 7.92 22.45 5.92
C ARG A 90 7.72 22.56 7.43
N GLU A 91 7.09 23.63 7.91
CA GLU A 91 6.91 23.87 9.35
C GLU A 91 6.02 22.81 10.01
N GLN A 92 5.05 22.28 9.25
CA GLN A 92 4.14 21.24 9.71
C GLN A 92 4.71 19.83 9.51
N PHE A 93 5.86 19.67 8.86
CA PHE A 93 6.37 18.36 8.46
C PHE A 93 6.67 17.44 9.64
N CYS A 94 6.99 18.00 10.82
CA CYS A 94 7.10 17.24 12.07
C CYS A 94 5.80 16.54 12.52
N THR A 95 4.64 16.88 11.92
CA THR A 95 3.35 16.24 12.15
C THR A 95 3.01 15.18 11.10
N ASN A 96 3.89 14.95 10.11
CA ASN A 96 3.63 13.99 9.02
C ASN A 96 3.36 12.59 9.58
N ARG A 97 2.29 11.94 9.11
CA ARG A 97 1.82 10.61 9.56
C ARG A 97 1.25 10.56 10.99
N LYS A 98 1.12 11.69 11.69
CA LYS A 98 0.47 11.77 13.01
C LYS A 98 -0.99 12.15 12.86
N LEU A 99 -1.82 11.67 13.76
CA LEU A 99 -3.24 12.01 13.80
C LEU A 99 -3.43 13.53 13.75
N HIS A 100 -4.33 14.00 12.88
CA HIS A 100 -4.61 15.42 12.58
C HIS A 100 -3.40 16.22 12.06
N GLY A 101 -2.31 15.55 11.72
CA GLY A 101 -1.14 16.13 11.06
C GLY A 101 -1.15 15.96 9.55
N LEU A 102 0.01 16.16 8.92
CA LEU A 102 0.14 15.95 7.48
C LEU A 102 -0.07 14.48 7.12
N ARG A 103 -0.78 14.26 6.03
CA ARG A 103 -1.04 12.92 5.46
C ARG A 103 0.26 12.22 5.07
N PRO A 104 0.31 10.89 5.11
CA PRO A 104 1.52 10.13 4.75
C PRO A 104 1.92 10.30 3.29
N PHE A 105 0.93 10.49 2.40
CA PHE A 105 1.10 10.63 0.96
C PHE A 105 0.45 11.93 0.47
N PRO A 106 0.86 12.45 -0.72
CA PRO A 106 0.17 13.57 -1.35
C PRO A 106 -1.32 13.34 -1.53
N SER A 107 -2.11 14.36 -1.22
CA SER A 107 -3.57 14.35 -1.36
C SER A 107 -4.09 15.74 -1.75
N PRO A 108 -4.97 15.86 -2.77
CA PRO A 108 -5.56 17.14 -3.16
C PRO A 108 -6.33 17.87 -2.04
N GLU A 109 -6.80 17.12 -1.03
CA GLU A 109 -7.46 17.70 0.15
C GLU A 109 -6.47 18.39 1.10
N GLU A 110 -5.18 18.01 1.07
CA GLU A 110 -4.13 18.60 1.92
C GLU A 110 -3.51 19.84 1.26
N SER A 111 -3.32 19.83 -0.05
CA SER A 111 -2.62 20.89 -0.76
C SER A 111 -3.01 20.99 -2.23
N PRO A 112 -3.16 22.23 -2.78
CA PRO A 112 -3.40 22.44 -4.21
C PRO A 112 -2.23 21.98 -5.10
N TYR A 113 -1.04 21.77 -4.53
CA TYR A 113 0.12 21.25 -5.22
C TYR A 113 0.06 19.73 -5.42
N ASP A 114 -0.77 19.02 -4.67
CA ASP A 114 -0.99 17.58 -4.77
C ASP A 114 -2.01 17.29 -5.87
N ALA A 115 -1.55 17.03 -7.08
CA ALA A 115 -2.43 16.93 -8.25
C ALA A 115 -3.37 15.72 -8.21
N PHE A 116 -3.01 14.64 -7.53
CA PHE A 116 -3.79 13.41 -7.43
C PHE A 116 -3.50 12.70 -6.10
N ILE A 117 -4.45 11.83 -5.67
CA ILE A 117 -4.23 11.01 -4.49
C ILE A 117 -3.17 9.96 -4.77
N CYS A 118 -2.27 9.76 -3.81
CA CYS A 118 -1.20 8.78 -3.84
C CYS A 118 -1.41 7.69 -2.78
N GLY A 119 -0.58 6.65 -2.79
CA GLY A 119 -0.59 5.51 -1.87
C GLY A 119 -0.39 4.18 -2.59
N HIS A 120 -1.07 3.97 -3.71
CA HIS A 120 -0.95 2.76 -4.51
C HIS A 120 -0.08 2.97 -5.75
N ALA A 121 0.71 1.95 -6.11
CA ALA A 121 1.61 1.98 -7.26
C ALA A 121 0.88 1.89 -8.62
N SER A 122 1.56 2.31 -9.67
CA SER A 122 1.22 2.09 -11.09
C SER A 122 0.07 2.92 -11.66
N ASN A 123 -0.55 3.82 -10.88
CA ASN A 123 -1.70 4.62 -11.33
C ASN A 123 -1.33 5.97 -11.95
N SER A 124 -0.10 6.45 -11.74
CA SER A 124 0.31 7.82 -12.09
C SER A 124 0.24 8.11 -13.59
N ILE A 125 0.60 7.14 -14.45
CA ILE A 125 0.57 7.32 -15.92
C ILE A 125 -0.87 7.52 -16.39
N SER A 126 -1.79 6.66 -15.96
CA SER A 126 -3.20 6.75 -16.36
C SER A 126 -3.87 8.02 -15.83
N ALA A 127 -3.60 8.40 -14.57
CA ALA A 127 -4.12 9.64 -13.99
C ALA A 127 -3.59 10.88 -14.72
N ALA A 128 -2.28 10.94 -14.96
CA ALA A 128 -1.64 12.04 -15.69
C ALA A 128 -2.11 12.13 -17.15
N LEU A 129 -2.31 10.98 -17.82
CA LEU A 129 -2.86 10.95 -19.18
C LEU A 129 -4.28 11.54 -19.21
N GLY A 130 -5.14 11.14 -18.28
CA GLY A 130 -6.49 11.70 -18.14
C GLY A 130 -6.47 13.22 -17.97
N MET A 131 -5.58 13.73 -17.10
CA MET A 131 -5.39 15.18 -16.91
C MET A 131 -4.87 15.88 -18.17
N ALA A 132 -3.92 15.27 -18.90
CA ALA A 132 -3.35 15.84 -20.11
C ALA A 132 -4.37 15.91 -21.26
N VAL A 133 -5.19 14.87 -21.42
CA VAL A 133 -6.29 14.84 -22.40
C VAL A 133 -7.37 15.86 -22.04
N ALA A 134 -7.79 15.93 -20.78
CA ALA A 134 -8.75 16.92 -20.30
C ALA A 134 -8.24 18.35 -20.55
N ASN A 135 -6.96 18.62 -20.26
CA ASN A 135 -6.35 19.92 -20.50
C ASN A 135 -6.30 20.30 -21.99
N SER A 136 -5.97 19.36 -22.88
CA SER A 136 -6.03 19.59 -24.34
C SER A 136 -7.45 19.94 -24.79
N HIS A 137 -8.44 19.27 -24.23
CA HIS A 137 -9.85 19.50 -24.58
C HIS A 137 -10.36 20.85 -24.07
N LEU A 138 -10.10 21.14 -22.80
CA LEU A 138 -10.48 22.40 -22.16
C LEU A 138 -9.79 23.61 -22.80
N SER A 139 -8.53 23.51 -23.19
CA SER A 139 -7.81 24.60 -23.87
C SER A 139 -8.35 24.90 -25.26
N SER A 140 -9.04 23.94 -25.91
CA SER A 140 -9.74 24.15 -27.19
C SER A 140 -11.12 24.78 -27.03
N LEU A 141 -11.76 24.62 -25.87
CA LEU A 141 -13.12 25.10 -25.59
C LEU A 141 -13.16 26.43 -24.83
N THR A 142 -12.12 26.73 -24.09
CA THR A 142 -12.06 27.88 -23.17
C THR A 142 -10.68 28.52 -23.21
N SER A 143 -10.55 29.73 -22.64
CA SER A 143 -9.26 30.43 -22.49
C SER A 143 -8.34 29.82 -21.41
N HIS A 144 -8.54 28.57 -21.05
CA HIS A 144 -7.67 27.91 -20.05
C HIS A 144 -6.24 27.79 -20.56
N PRO A 145 -5.25 28.13 -19.72
CA PRO A 145 -3.85 28.02 -20.08
C PRO A 145 -3.49 26.56 -20.35
N ASN A 146 -2.66 26.34 -21.37
CA ASN A 146 -2.14 24.99 -21.70
C ASN A 146 -1.16 24.51 -20.60
N ARG A 147 -1.70 23.78 -19.64
CA ARG A 147 -0.95 23.23 -18.48
C ARG A 147 -0.07 22.08 -18.92
N LYS A 148 1.09 21.92 -18.30
CA LYS A 148 1.94 20.74 -18.46
C LYS A 148 1.58 19.71 -17.40
N VAL A 149 1.66 18.43 -17.80
CA VAL A 149 1.37 17.30 -16.91
C VAL A 149 2.59 16.38 -16.90
N VAL A 150 3.05 16.06 -15.70
CA VAL A 150 4.21 15.19 -15.44
C VAL A 150 3.76 14.04 -14.55
N ALA A 151 4.04 12.80 -14.98
CA ALA A 151 3.94 11.61 -14.13
C ALA A 151 5.34 11.21 -13.67
N VAL A 152 5.55 10.98 -12.38
CA VAL A 152 6.80 10.46 -11.82
C VAL A 152 6.55 9.06 -11.32
N ILE A 153 7.16 8.06 -11.95
CA ILE A 153 6.96 6.63 -11.67
C ILE A 153 8.29 5.93 -11.43
N GLY A 154 8.36 5.06 -10.42
CA GLY A 154 9.52 4.20 -10.16
C GLY A 154 9.55 2.97 -11.06
N ASP A 155 10.75 2.39 -11.24
CA ASP A 155 10.97 1.15 -12.01
C ASP A 155 10.16 -0.04 -11.46
N GLY A 156 10.04 -0.16 -10.13
CA GLY A 156 9.19 -1.18 -9.50
C GLY A 156 7.71 -1.03 -9.86
N SER A 157 7.18 0.20 -9.84
CA SER A 157 5.78 0.48 -10.21
C SER A 157 5.50 0.28 -11.70
N MET A 158 6.53 0.31 -12.56
CA MET A 158 6.39 0.01 -13.98
C MET A 158 6.06 -1.46 -14.26
N SER A 159 6.25 -2.36 -13.30
CA SER A 159 5.88 -3.79 -13.44
C SER A 159 4.37 -4.03 -13.31
N GLY A 160 3.60 -3.08 -12.80
CA GLY A 160 2.16 -3.21 -12.62
C GLY A 160 1.38 -3.08 -13.93
N GLY A 161 0.33 -3.91 -14.10
CA GLY A 161 -0.49 -3.94 -15.33
C GLY A 161 -1.04 -2.57 -15.72
N LEU A 162 -1.59 -1.81 -14.76
CA LEU A 162 -2.16 -0.48 -15.01
C LEU A 162 -1.13 0.52 -15.59
N ALA A 163 0.16 0.41 -15.24
CA ALA A 163 1.21 1.22 -15.85
C ALA A 163 1.38 0.90 -17.35
N PHE A 164 1.35 -0.39 -17.73
CA PHE A 164 1.38 -0.82 -19.13
C PHE A 164 0.13 -0.41 -19.88
N GLU A 165 -1.05 -0.51 -19.30
CA GLU A 165 -2.30 -0.04 -19.88
C GLU A 165 -2.23 1.48 -20.14
N GLY A 166 -1.72 2.24 -19.17
CA GLY A 166 -1.47 3.67 -19.31
C GLY A 166 -0.51 3.97 -20.46
N LEU A 167 0.65 3.30 -20.51
CA LEU A 167 1.63 3.46 -21.60
C LEU A 167 1.05 3.12 -22.98
N ASN A 168 0.30 2.05 -23.10
CA ASN A 168 -0.35 1.65 -24.34
C ASN A 168 -1.31 2.73 -24.86
N ASN A 169 -1.93 3.49 -23.97
CA ASN A 169 -2.88 4.54 -24.32
C ASN A 169 -2.25 5.94 -24.49
N VAL A 170 -1.03 6.17 -24.00
CA VAL A 170 -0.35 7.48 -24.06
C VAL A 170 -0.21 8.01 -25.49
N SER A 171 0.03 7.16 -26.47
CA SER A 171 0.17 7.56 -27.88
C SER A 171 -1.16 7.61 -28.64
N SER A 172 -2.25 7.12 -28.06
CA SER A 172 -3.57 7.04 -28.71
C SER A 172 -4.32 8.36 -28.73
N SER A 173 -3.97 9.28 -27.82
CA SER A 173 -4.64 10.58 -27.68
C SER A 173 -3.62 11.72 -27.79
N PRO A 174 -3.98 12.86 -28.40
CA PRO A 174 -3.13 14.05 -28.42
C PRO A 174 -2.87 14.55 -27.00
N ASN A 175 -1.60 14.57 -26.59
CA ASN A 175 -1.18 15.07 -25.29
C ASN A 175 0.29 15.49 -25.32
N ASP A 176 0.69 16.32 -24.34
CA ASP A 176 2.06 16.81 -24.16
C ASP A 176 2.71 16.25 -22.89
N MET A 177 2.15 15.18 -22.29
CA MET A 177 2.61 14.68 -20.99
C MET A 177 4.09 14.24 -21.03
N LEU A 178 4.73 14.42 -19.89
CA LEU A 178 6.06 13.88 -19.59
C LEU A 178 5.92 12.76 -18.56
N ILE A 179 6.44 11.59 -18.89
CA ILE A 179 6.64 10.50 -17.94
C ILE A 179 8.09 10.55 -17.49
N ILE A 180 8.34 10.60 -16.19
CA ILE A 180 9.67 10.47 -15.60
C ILE A 180 9.78 9.09 -14.99
N LEU A 181 10.60 8.25 -15.61
CA LEU A 181 10.94 6.94 -15.08
C LEU A 181 12.14 7.09 -14.15
N ASN A 182 11.90 6.95 -12.85
CA ASN A 182 12.92 6.97 -11.81
C ASN A 182 13.43 5.55 -11.59
N ASP A 183 14.54 5.20 -12.19
CA ASP A 183 15.14 3.87 -12.16
C ASP A 183 16.28 3.83 -11.13
N ASN A 184 16.06 3.07 -10.05
CA ASN A 184 17.04 2.81 -9.01
C ASN A 184 17.25 1.31 -8.74
N ASN A 185 16.69 0.44 -9.59
CA ASN A 185 16.71 -1.03 -9.47
C ASN A 185 16.10 -1.59 -8.18
N MET A 186 15.21 -0.81 -7.53
CA MET A 186 14.63 -1.18 -6.25
C MET A 186 13.12 -0.88 -6.23
N SER A 187 12.36 -1.88 -5.77
CA SER A 187 11.01 -1.69 -5.20
C SER A 187 11.13 -1.38 -3.69
N ILE A 188 10.32 -2.03 -2.84
CA ILE A 188 10.61 -2.15 -1.40
C ILE A 188 11.87 -3.00 -1.25
N ASP A 189 11.85 -4.21 -1.82
CA ASP A 189 13.00 -5.08 -2.04
C ASP A 189 13.57 -4.87 -3.45
N ARG A 190 14.46 -5.75 -3.92
CA ARG A 190 15.03 -5.64 -5.27
C ARG A 190 13.97 -5.87 -6.33
N SER A 191 13.91 -5.01 -7.33
CA SER A 191 13.02 -5.18 -8.49
C SER A 191 13.26 -6.53 -9.18
N VAL A 192 12.20 -7.17 -9.67
CA VAL A 192 12.23 -8.49 -10.32
C VAL A 192 11.70 -8.44 -11.76
N GLY A 193 11.93 -9.50 -12.52
CA GLY A 193 11.31 -9.72 -13.83
C GLY A 193 12.07 -9.13 -15.02
N GLY A 194 11.52 -9.36 -16.21
CA GLY A 194 12.14 -9.00 -17.51
C GLY A 194 12.26 -7.50 -17.73
N MET A 195 11.37 -6.68 -17.18
CA MET A 195 11.44 -5.22 -17.26
C MET A 195 12.71 -4.69 -16.62
N LYS A 196 13.10 -5.21 -15.45
CA LYS A 196 14.36 -4.86 -14.80
C LYS A 196 15.57 -5.15 -15.70
N GLN A 197 15.62 -6.36 -16.28
CA GLN A 197 16.72 -6.74 -17.18
C GLN A 197 16.77 -5.82 -18.42
N TYR A 198 15.60 -5.48 -18.95
CA TYR A 198 15.47 -4.56 -20.07
C TYR A 198 15.99 -3.14 -19.72
N LEU A 199 15.61 -2.58 -18.59
CA LEU A 199 16.06 -1.26 -18.15
C LEU A 199 17.58 -1.24 -17.87
N LEU A 200 18.12 -2.29 -17.25
CA LEU A 200 19.57 -2.47 -17.09
C LEU A 200 20.29 -2.46 -18.45
N GLY A 201 19.76 -3.15 -19.47
CA GLY A 201 20.31 -3.13 -20.83
C GLY A 201 20.31 -1.76 -21.47
N LEU A 202 19.30 -0.93 -21.19
CA LEU A 202 19.26 0.47 -21.66
C LEU A 202 20.29 1.34 -20.94
N SER A 203 20.53 1.11 -19.64
CA SER A 203 21.47 1.91 -18.83
C SER A 203 22.93 1.64 -19.15
N THR A 204 23.28 0.42 -19.55
CA THR A 204 24.67 0.04 -19.87
C THR A 204 25.16 0.58 -21.23
N ASN A 205 24.29 1.11 -22.08
CA ASN A 205 24.66 1.61 -23.43
C ASN A 205 24.83 3.15 -23.47
N GLU A 206 25.74 3.67 -22.64
CA GLU A 206 26.00 5.12 -22.52
C GLU A 206 26.38 5.80 -23.85
N THR A 207 27.13 5.14 -24.74
CA THR A 207 27.62 5.70 -25.99
C THR A 207 26.46 6.00 -26.95
N TYR A 208 25.48 5.11 -27.02
CA TYR A 208 24.28 5.27 -27.86
C TYR A 208 23.44 6.46 -27.39
N ASN A 209 23.23 6.59 -26.10
CA ASN A 209 22.40 7.65 -25.53
C ASN A 209 23.03 9.04 -25.67
N LYS A 210 24.35 9.17 -25.50
CA LYS A 210 25.10 10.42 -25.73
C LYS A 210 25.07 10.85 -27.20
N LEU A 211 25.20 9.91 -28.16
CA LEU A 211 25.14 10.19 -29.61
C LEU A 211 23.75 10.64 -30.05
N ARG A 212 22.69 9.97 -29.56
CA ARG A 212 21.30 10.30 -29.89
C ARG A 212 20.90 11.70 -29.40
N PHE A 213 21.31 12.08 -28.21
CA PHE A 213 21.06 13.42 -27.69
C PHE A 213 21.81 14.51 -28.46
N LYS A 214 23.06 14.27 -28.83
CA LYS A 214 23.85 15.18 -29.72
C LYS A 214 23.22 15.33 -31.09
N ALA A 215 22.72 14.26 -31.68
CA ALA A 215 22.05 14.27 -32.98
C ALA A 215 20.73 15.04 -32.96
N ALA A 216 19.88 14.81 -31.94
CA ALA A 216 18.63 15.54 -31.74
C ALA A 216 18.87 17.05 -31.54
N ARG A 217 19.92 17.42 -30.81
CA ARG A 217 20.32 18.83 -30.58
C ARG A 217 20.86 19.51 -31.87
N ARG A 218 21.56 18.77 -32.74
CA ARG A 218 22.03 19.31 -34.06
C ARG A 218 20.87 19.51 -35.02
N LEU A 219 19.93 18.59 -35.12
CA LEU A 219 18.74 18.71 -35.97
C LEU A 219 17.84 19.88 -35.55
N GLN A 220 17.73 20.17 -34.25
CA GLN A 220 16.99 21.31 -33.74
C GLN A 220 17.68 22.66 -34.05
N LYS A 221 19.03 22.71 -34.04
CA LYS A 221 19.80 23.91 -34.39
C LYS A 221 19.70 24.27 -35.90
N TRP A 222 19.44 23.31 -36.76
CA TRP A 222 19.43 23.53 -38.23
C TRP A 222 18.06 23.98 -38.78
N GLY A 223 17.07 24.28 -37.93
CA GLY A 223 15.82 24.93 -38.35
C GLY A 223 14.97 24.18 -39.39
N MET A 224 15.27 22.90 -39.66
CA MET A 224 14.68 22.15 -40.79
C MET A 224 13.31 21.51 -40.45
N LEU A 225 12.60 21.95 -39.41
CA LEU A 225 11.39 21.31 -38.96
C LEU A 225 10.18 22.26 -39.03
N LYS A 226 9.60 22.42 -40.24
CA LYS A 226 8.19 22.86 -40.41
C LYS A 226 7.27 21.66 -40.31
N ASP A 227 6.11 21.86 -39.64
CA ASP A 227 5.29 20.80 -39.05
C ASP A 227 4.77 19.67 -39.96
N ASP A 228 4.48 19.90 -41.22
CA ASP A 228 3.83 18.89 -42.09
C ASP A 228 4.76 17.83 -42.71
N ARG A 229 6.04 18.11 -42.86
CA ARG A 229 7.02 17.11 -43.31
C ARG A 229 7.62 16.27 -42.19
N ARG A 230 7.27 16.58 -40.98
CA ARG A 230 7.83 16.04 -39.75
C ARG A 230 7.52 14.56 -39.54
N LYS A 231 6.28 14.13 -39.85
CA LYS A 231 5.83 12.73 -39.65
C LYS A 231 6.55 11.75 -40.62
N GLY A 232 6.79 12.17 -41.85
CA GLY A 232 7.49 11.34 -42.85
C GLY A 232 8.99 11.22 -42.58
N LEU A 233 9.66 12.33 -42.22
CA LEU A 233 11.10 12.34 -41.89
C LEU A 233 11.44 11.64 -40.57
N ILE A 234 10.54 11.72 -39.58
CA ILE A 234 10.70 10.97 -38.31
C ILE A 234 10.55 9.47 -38.57
N ARG A 235 9.56 9.05 -39.39
CA ARG A 235 9.40 7.63 -39.77
C ARG A 235 10.60 7.12 -40.58
N LEU A 236 11.11 7.91 -41.55
CA LEU A 236 12.29 7.55 -42.34
C LEU A 236 13.56 7.52 -41.47
N GLY A 237 13.73 8.50 -40.57
CA GLY A 237 14.84 8.54 -39.62
C GLY A 237 14.80 7.39 -38.60
N ASN A 238 13.62 6.98 -38.17
CA ASN A 238 13.45 5.82 -37.29
C ASN A 238 13.64 4.49 -38.04
N ALA A 239 13.19 4.39 -39.30
CA ALA A 239 13.41 3.22 -40.16
C ALA A 239 14.90 3.02 -40.52
N LEU A 240 15.63 4.10 -40.84
CA LEU A 240 17.09 4.03 -41.04
C LEU A 240 17.85 3.69 -39.74
N LYS A 241 17.39 4.18 -38.59
CA LYS A 241 17.97 3.86 -37.27
C LYS A 241 17.72 2.42 -36.86
N SER A 242 16.52 1.88 -37.13
CA SER A 242 16.19 0.48 -36.82
C SER A 242 16.98 -0.50 -37.69
N ALA A 243 17.38 -0.08 -38.91
CA ALA A 243 18.25 -0.87 -39.77
C ALA A 243 19.73 -0.87 -39.33
N ILE A 244 20.15 0.14 -38.57
CA ILE A 244 21.55 0.30 -38.11
C ILE A 244 21.74 -0.14 -36.65
N SER A 245 20.70 -0.11 -35.80
CA SER A 245 20.75 -0.59 -34.42
C SER A 245 19.73 -1.69 -34.19
N HIS A 246 20.17 -2.88 -33.84
CA HIS A 246 19.34 -4.05 -33.55
C HIS A 246 18.49 -3.93 -32.27
N GLN A 247 18.40 -2.75 -31.65
CA GLN A 247 17.66 -2.52 -30.42
C GLN A 247 16.63 -1.40 -30.58
N GLN A 248 15.40 -1.75 -30.95
CA GLN A 248 14.26 -0.86 -30.77
C GLN A 248 13.92 -0.80 -29.28
N ASN A 249 13.89 0.42 -28.73
CA ASN A 249 13.37 0.67 -27.39
C ASN A 249 11.85 0.46 -27.39
N ILE A 250 11.30 -0.27 -26.41
CA ILE A 250 9.86 -0.55 -26.28
C ILE A 250 9.00 0.73 -26.31
N PHE A 251 9.49 1.82 -25.71
CA PHE A 251 8.80 3.10 -25.70
C PHE A 251 8.73 3.77 -27.07
N ASP A 252 9.81 3.68 -27.86
CA ASP A 252 9.80 4.15 -29.23
C ASP A 252 8.84 3.32 -30.10
N GLY A 253 8.74 2.01 -29.86
CA GLY A 253 7.76 1.12 -30.49
C GLY A 253 6.30 1.52 -30.19
N MET A 254 6.05 2.07 -29.01
CA MET A 254 4.76 2.64 -28.61
C MET A 254 4.55 4.10 -29.06
N ASN A 255 5.40 4.66 -29.93
CA ASN A 255 5.40 6.07 -30.33
C ASN A 255 5.57 7.09 -29.18
N ILE A 256 6.20 6.71 -28.10
CA ILE A 256 6.58 7.59 -26.98
C ILE A 256 8.05 7.93 -27.15
N ARG A 257 8.39 9.23 -27.22
CA ARG A 257 9.78 9.65 -27.37
C ARG A 257 10.57 9.42 -26.10
N TYR A 258 11.58 8.59 -26.17
CA TYR A 258 12.44 8.24 -25.05
C TYR A 258 13.71 9.12 -24.98
N PHE A 259 14.03 9.58 -23.77
CA PHE A 259 15.22 10.37 -23.45
C PHE A 259 15.90 9.76 -22.20
N GLY A 260 17.17 9.41 -22.30
CA GLY A 260 17.94 8.88 -21.18
C GLY A 260 18.71 7.60 -21.52
N PRO A 261 19.22 6.90 -20.49
CA PRO A 261 19.17 7.33 -19.08
C PRO A 261 20.11 8.52 -18.81
N PHE A 262 19.70 9.38 -17.86
CA PHE A 262 20.51 10.48 -17.35
C PHE A 262 20.74 10.32 -15.85
N ASN A 263 21.80 10.97 -15.33
CA ASN A 263 22.05 11.03 -13.90
C ASN A 263 20.95 11.83 -13.20
N GLY A 264 20.17 11.17 -12.34
CA GLY A 264 19.09 11.79 -11.56
C GLY A 264 19.57 12.64 -10.37
N HIS A 265 20.88 12.65 -10.09
CA HIS A 265 21.50 13.39 -8.97
C HIS A 265 22.25 14.66 -9.41
N ASP A 266 22.15 15.05 -10.69
CA ASP A 266 22.67 16.35 -11.16
C ASP A 266 21.51 17.33 -11.39
N VAL A 267 21.18 18.11 -10.36
CA VAL A 267 20.09 19.09 -10.39
C VAL A 267 20.25 20.12 -11.52
N LYS A 268 21.49 20.53 -11.84
CA LYS A 268 21.74 21.52 -12.91
C LYS A 268 21.47 20.92 -14.28
N GLU A 269 21.89 19.66 -14.51
CA GLU A 269 21.58 18.95 -15.73
C GLU A 269 20.08 18.67 -15.85
N LEU A 270 19.42 18.24 -14.77
CA LEU A 270 17.97 18.02 -14.74
C LEU A 270 17.20 19.27 -15.12
N VAL A 271 17.51 20.44 -14.55
CA VAL A 271 16.88 21.72 -14.91
C VAL A 271 17.06 22.02 -16.41
N ARG A 272 18.27 21.79 -16.96
CA ARG A 272 18.55 21.98 -18.39
C ARG A 272 17.69 21.08 -19.26
N ILE A 273 17.59 19.80 -18.91
CA ILE A 273 16.83 18.79 -19.66
C ILE A 273 15.32 19.10 -19.57
N LEU A 274 14.79 19.31 -18.36
CA LEU A 274 13.37 19.58 -18.14
C LEU A 274 12.91 20.86 -18.86
N ARG A 275 13.71 21.92 -18.87
CA ARG A 275 13.43 23.15 -19.66
C ARG A 275 13.32 22.87 -21.17
N GLN A 276 14.09 21.93 -21.69
CA GLN A 276 14.00 21.53 -23.10
C GLN A 276 12.75 20.66 -23.36
N LEU A 277 12.51 19.67 -22.52
CA LEU A 277 11.36 18.77 -22.65
C LEU A 277 10.03 19.50 -22.48
N LYS A 278 9.95 20.51 -21.59
CA LYS A 278 8.76 21.35 -21.40
C LYS A 278 8.32 22.07 -22.68
N LYS A 279 9.26 22.39 -23.59
CA LYS A 279 8.99 23.06 -24.88
C LYS A 279 8.60 22.08 -26.00
N MET A 280 8.74 20.78 -25.78
CA MET A 280 8.47 19.77 -26.81
C MET A 280 7.02 19.34 -26.75
N SER A 281 6.36 19.23 -27.92
CA SER A 281 5.01 18.68 -28.04
C SER A 281 5.01 17.15 -28.11
N GLY A 282 3.88 16.52 -27.79
CA GLY A 282 3.63 15.09 -27.82
C GLY A 282 4.23 14.32 -26.63
N PRO A 283 3.80 13.07 -26.42
CA PRO A 283 4.20 12.26 -25.28
C PRO A 283 5.69 11.93 -25.28
N LYS A 284 6.28 11.94 -24.10
CA LYS A 284 7.70 11.69 -23.90
C LYS A 284 7.99 11.05 -22.55
N ILE A 285 9.03 10.22 -22.53
CA ILE A 285 9.55 9.60 -21.31
C ILE A 285 10.98 10.06 -21.06
N LEU A 286 11.26 10.50 -19.85
CA LEU A 286 12.59 10.80 -19.34
C LEU A 286 13.02 9.71 -18.39
N HIS A 287 14.03 8.93 -18.77
CA HIS A 287 14.61 7.90 -17.92
C HIS A 287 15.75 8.49 -17.10
N LEU A 288 15.64 8.40 -15.78
CA LEU A 288 16.64 8.86 -14.82
C LEU A 288 17.20 7.67 -14.06
N HIS A 289 18.51 7.63 -13.96
CA HIS A 289 19.19 6.68 -13.07
C HIS A 289 19.47 7.35 -11.74
N THR A 290 18.94 6.78 -10.66
CA THR A 290 19.07 7.31 -9.29
C THR A 290 19.58 6.22 -8.35
N LYS A 291 19.94 6.63 -7.14
CA LYS A 291 20.30 5.74 -6.03
C LYS A 291 19.34 5.97 -4.88
N LYS A 292 18.63 4.93 -4.47
CA LYS A 292 17.74 4.98 -3.30
C LYS A 292 18.56 5.26 -2.04
N GLY A 293 18.15 6.24 -1.22
CA GLY A 293 18.92 6.65 -0.04
C GLY A 293 20.08 7.61 -0.31
N HIS A 294 20.19 8.18 -1.53
CA HIS A 294 21.31 9.02 -1.96
C HIS A 294 21.68 10.13 -0.98
N GLY A 295 22.98 10.25 -0.68
CA GLY A 295 23.56 11.25 0.23
C GLY A 295 23.41 10.93 1.72
N TYR A 296 22.93 9.72 2.07
CA TYR A 296 22.95 9.21 3.43
C TYR A 296 23.50 7.78 3.44
N ALA A 297 24.78 7.63 3.80
CA ALA A 297 25.52 6.39 3.66
C ALA A 297 24.80 5.13 4.22
N PRO A 298 24.21 5.14 5.43
CA PRO A 298 23.49 3.97 5.93
C PRO A 298 22.35 3.51 5.02
N ALA A 299 21.61 4.46 4.40
CA ALA A 299 20.52 4.15 3.51
C ALA A 299 20.98 3.74 2.10
N GLU A 300 22.15 4.19 1.66
CA GLU A 300 22.74 3.78 0.40
C GLU A 300 23.27 2.35 0.45
N ASP A 301 23.82 1.91 1.61
CA ASP A 301 24.43 0.60 1.77
C ASP A 301 23.41 -0.52 1.90
N TYR A 302 22.25 -0.27 2.56
CA TYR A 302 21.20 -1.27 2.73
C TYR A 302 19.80 -0.70 2.66
N SER A 303 19.41 -0.23 1.48
CA SER A 303 18.16 0.51 1.24
C SER A 303 16.83 -0.19 1.61
N PRO A 304 16.69 -1.54 1.65
CA PRO A 304 15.45 -2.18 2.11
C PRO A 304 15.07 -1.83 3.55
N VAL A 305 16.02 -1.89 4.49
CA VAL A 305 15.79 -1.50 5.89
C VAL A 305 15.44 -0.02 6.00
N TRP A 306 16.05 0.82 5.14
CA TRP A 306 15.86 2.26 5.12
C TRP A 306 14.68 2.73 4.27
N HIS A 307 13.89 1.81 3.73
CA HIS A 307 12.64 2.18 3.05
C HIS A 307 11.70 2.94 3.98
N ALA A 308 11.43 2.37 5.16
CA ALA A 308 10.67 3.00 6.24
C ALA A 308 11.26 2.58 7.60
N PRO A 309 12.43 3.13 7.98
CA PRO A 309 13.09 2.78 9.22
C PRO A 309 12.25 3.25 10.42
N GLY A 310 12.43 2.60 11.57
CA GLY A 310 11.98 3.13 12.84
C GLY A 310 12.75 4.41 13.23
N LYS A 311 12.68 4.81 14.50
CA LYS A 311 13.52 5.90 15.02
C LYS A 311 15.00 5.49 14.96
N PHE A 312 15.85 6.43 14.57
CA PHE A 312 17.29 6.18 14.43
C PHE A 312 18.12 7.39 14.87
N ASP A 313 19.39 7.19 15.07
CA ASP A 313 20.36 8.25 15.27
C ASP A 313 20.80 8.79 13.90
N PRO A 314 20.60 10.09 13.59
CA PRO A 314 20.86 10.61 12.24
C PRO A 314 22.34 10.69 11.89
N ASP A 315 23.26 10.72 12.88
CA ASP A 315 24.69 10.81 12.66
C ASP A 315 25.33 9.43 12.44
N THR A 316 24.88 8.42 13.20
CA THR A 316 25.45 7.07 13.15
C THR A 316 24.66 6.10 12.29
N GLY A 317 23.39 6.39 12.02
CA GLY A 317 22.47 5.47 11.37
C GLY A 317 21.99 4.32 12.28
N GLN A 318 22.28 4.36 13.59
CA GLN A 318 21.84 3.31 14.50
C GLN A 318 20.32 3.37 14.68
N ILE A 319 19.63 2.34 14.22
CA ILE A 319 18.17 2.20 14.41
C ILE A 319 17.91 1.81 15.88
N LYS A 320 16.99 2.54 16.52
CA LYS A 320 16.57 2.22 17.90
C LYS A 320 15.70 0.98 17.87
N THR A 321 16.25 -0.13 18.33
CA THR A 321 15.54 -1.40 18.50
C THR A 321 14.80 -1.40 19.84
N ASP A 322 13.66 -2.05 19.87
CA ASP A 322 12.93 -2.30 21.12
C ASP A 322 13.38 -3.70 21.62
N ASP A 323 14.37 -3.71 22.47
CA ASP A 323 15.06 -4.94 22.94
C ASP A 323 14.24 -5.79 23.93
N ASN A 324 12.96 -5.54 24.06
CA ASN A 324 12.10 -6.35 24.94
C ASN A 324 11.83 -7.73 24.32
N ILE A 325 12.63 -8.71 24.72
CA ILE A 325 12.62 -10.11 24.24
C ILE A 325 11.30 -10.84 24.55
N ASN A 326 10.50 -10.35 25.52
CA ASN A 326 9.27 -11.00 25.98
C ASN A 326 8.00 -10.48 25.30
N LYS A 327 8.08 -9.91 24.10
CA LYS A 327 6.89 -9.47 23.33
C LYS A 327 6.39 -10.59 22.43
N PRO A 328 5.06 -10.71 22.25
CA PRO A 328 4.49 -11.58 21.24
C PRO A 328 5.07 -11.29 19.85
N PRO A 329 5.17 -12.28 18.95
CA PRO A 329 5.63 -12.07 17.58
C PRO A 329 4.65 -11.19 16.79
N LYS A 330 5.09 -10.66 15.67
CA LYS A 330 4.18 -10.06 14.69
C LYS A 330 3.44 -11.18 13.94
N PHE A 331 2.19 -10.96 13.55
CA PHE A 331 1.43 -11.94 12.77
C PHE A 331 2.14 -12.34 11.47
N GLN A 332 2.78 -11.40 10.78
CA GLN A 332 3.59 -11.70 9.59
C GLN A 332 4.74 -12.68 9.89
N ASP A 333 5.39 -12.59 11.06
CA ASP A 333 6.48 -13.47 11.43
C ASP A 333 5.96 -14.88 11.75
N VAL A 334 4.78 -14.97 12.42
CA VAL A 334 4.07 -16.24 12.63
C VAL A 334 3.75 -16.89 11.29
N PHE A 335 3.22 -16.12 10.34
CA PHE A 335 2.97 -16.61 8.97
C PHE A 335 4.26 -17.12 8.33
N GLY A 336 5.33 -16.32 8.30
CA GLY A 336 6.58 -16.68 7.63
C GLY A 336 7.24 -17.94 8.19
N HIS A 337 7.21 -18.14 9.50
CA HIS A 337 7.71 -19.37 10.12
C HIS A 337 6.79 -20.56 9.88
N THR A 338 5.48 -20.35 9.95
CA THR A 338 4.49 -21.44 9.79
C THR A 338 4.47 -21.97 8.36
N ILE A 339 4.55 -21.11 7.33
CA ILE A 339 4.58 -21.58 5.94
C ILE A 339 5.81 -22.44 5.68
N VAL A 340 6.95 -22.15 6.30
CA VAL A 340 8.15 -22.98 6.19
C VAL A 340 7.92 -24.34 6.84
N GLU A 341 7.39 -24.39 8.06
CA GLU A 341 7.08 -25.66 8.76
C GLU A 341 6.11 -26.55 7.93
N LEU A 342 5.09 -25.94 7.33
CA LEU A 342 4.14 -26.63 6.46
C LEU A 342 4.81 -27.12 5.17
N ALA A 343 5.64 -26.28 4.55
CA ALA A 343 6.33 -26.62 3.30
C ALA A 343 7.42 -27.69 3.48
N GLU A 344 8.01 -27.82 4.67
CA GLU A 344 8.91 -28.94 5.02
C GLU A 344 8.17 -30.28 5.04
N GLN A 345 6.90 -30.29 5.42
CA GLN A 345 6.07 -31.49 5.50
C GLN A 345 5.31 -31.75 4.19
N ASN A 346 4.96 -30.72 3.43
CA ASN A 346 4.19 -30.81 2.21
C ASN A 346 4.95 -30.20 1.02
N PRO A 347 5.51 -31.02 0.12
CA PRO A 347 6.31 -30.55 -1.01
C PRO A 347 5.49 -29.78 -2.07
N LEU A 348 4.17 -29.84 -2.04
CA LEU A 348 3.30 -29.12 -2.98
C LEU A 348 3.14 -27.64 -2.64
N ILE A 349 3.45 -27.23 -1.39
CA ILE A 349 3.30 -25.85 -0.97
C ILE A 349 4.34 -24.95 -1.66
N VAL A 350 3.87 -23.88 -2.27
CA VAL A 350 4.68 -22.79 -2.84
C VAL A 350 4.23 -21.45 -2.29
N GLY A 351 5.17 -20.52 -2.09
CA GLY A 351 4.89 -19.17 -1.60
C GLY A 351 4.94 -18.15 -2.72
N ILE A 352 3.93 -17.27 -2.81
CA ILE A 352 3.85 -16.18 -3.80
C ILE A 352 3.61 -14.85 -3.08
N THR A 353 4.32 -13.79 -3.50
CA THR A 353 4.06 -12.45 -3.00
C THR A 353 4.32 -11.40 -4.09
N PRO A 354 3.47 -10.36 -4.22
CA PRO A 354 3.72 -9.25 -5.14
C PRO A 354 4.56 -8.16 -4.47
N ALA A 355 5.89 -8.24 -4.63
CA ALA A 355 6.90 -7.25 -4.21
C ALA A 355 7.02 -7.00 -2.69
N MET A 356 6.55 -7.92 -1.84
CA MET A 356 6.50 -7.72 -0.39
C MET A 356 7.18 -8.84 0.42
N PRO A 357 8.30 -9.47 -0.04
CA PRO A 357 8.87 -10.62 0.65
C PRO A 357 9.25 -10.32 2.11
N THR A 358 9.93 -9.21 2.38
CA THR A 358 10.28 -8.81 3.77
C THR A 358 9.07 -8.28 4.54
N GLY A 359 8.16 -7.61 3.85
CA GLY A 359 6.95 -7.03 4.46
C GLY A 359 5.98 -8.05 5.01
N CYS A 360 5.85 -9.21 4.38
CA CYS A 360 4.99 -10.31 4.82
C CYS A 360 5.77 -11.51 5.38
N SER A 361 7.07 -11.36 5.63
CA SER A 361 7.99 -12.40 6.12
C SER A 361 8.11 -13.65 5.22
N MET A 362 7.75 -13.52 3.92
CA MET A 362 7.96 -14.57 2.91
C MET A 362 9.46 -14.78 2.62
N ASN A 363 10.30 -13.78 2.91
CA ASN A 363 11.76 -13.89 2.80
C ASN A 363 12.32 -15.08 3.61
N ILE A 364 11.67 -15.49 4.71
CA ILE A 364 12.07 -16.66 5.50
C ILE A 364 11.99 -17.93 4.66
N MET A 365 10.90 -18.08 3.87
CA MET A 365 10.77 -19.21 2.95
C MET A 365 11.69 -19.06 1.74
N MET A 366 11.88 -17.84 1.21
CA MET A 366 12.79 -17.58 0.08
C MET A 366 14.23 -17.97 0.38
N GLU A 367 14.70 -17.76 1.62
CA GLU A 367 16.04 -18.12 2.05
C GLU A 367 16.22 -19.65 2.16
N LYS A 368 15.19 -20.37 2.64
CA LYS A 368 15.24 -21.82 2.82
C LYS A 368 14.86 -22.63 1.58
N MET A 369 13.92 -22.12 0.82
CA MET A 369 13.28 -22.81 -0.33
C MET A 369 13.13 -21.86 -1.53
N PRO A 370 14.25 -21.34 -2.11
CA PRO A 370 14.21 -20.35 -3.18
C PRO A 370 13.46 -20.83 -4.43
N ASP A 371 13.53 -22.11 -4.75
CA ASP A 371 12.85 -22.69 -5.92
C ASP A 371 11.32 -22.85 -5.75
N ARG A 372 10.82 -22.63 -4.52
CA ARG A 372 9.40 -22.76 -4.16
C ARG A 372 8.79 -21.44 -3.71
N THR A 373 9.50 -20.32 -3.87
CA THR A 373 9.04 -19.02 -3.42
C THR A 373 9.23 -18.00 -4.53
N PHE A 374 8.16 -17.26 -4.86
CA PHE A 374 8.08 -16.39 -6.02
C PHE A 374 7.70 -14.97 -5.60
N ASP A 375 8.59 -14.02 -5.85
CA ASP A 375 8.24 -12.61 -5.89
C ASP A 375 7.91 -12.25 -7.35
N VAL A 376 6.69 -11.79 -7.59
CA VAL A 376 6.21 -11.48 -8.95
C VAL A 376 6.24 -9.98 -9.28
N GLY A 377 6.86 -9.15 -8.43
CA GLY A 377 6.85 -7.71 -8.56
C GLY A 377 5.50 -7.09 -8.12
N ILE A 378 5.32 -5.78 -8.35
CA ILE A 378 4.06 -5.10 -7.99
C ILE A 378 2.97 -5.48 -9.02
N ALA A 379 2.39 -6.67 -8.86
CA ALA A 379 1.48 -7.26 -9.84
C ALA A 379 0.47 -8.21 -9.15
N GLU A 380 -0.44 -7.66 -8.34
CA GLU A 380 -1.35 -8.41 -7.48
C GLU A 380 -2.30 -9.32 -8.29
N GLY A 381 -2.88 -8.81 -9.39
CA GLY A 381 -3.71 -9.61 -10.29
C GLY A 381 -2.94 -10.79 -10.88
N HIS A 382 -1.69 -10.55 -11.33
CA HIS A 382 -0.81 -11.63 -11.80
C HIS A 382 -0.51 -12.64 -10.70
N ALA A 383 -0.23 -12.19 -9.47
CA ALA A 383 0.03 -13.09 -8.33
C ALA A 383 -1.10 -14.10 -8.12
N VAL A 384 -2.35 -13.65 -8.17
CA VAL A 384 -3.54 -14.49 -7.99
C VAL A 384 -3.74 -15.44 -9.18
N THR A 385 -3.70 -14.94 -10.41
CA THR A 385 -3.83 -15.77 -11.63
C THR A 385 -2.69 -16.79 -11.77
N PHE A 386 -1.46 -16.40 -11.43
CA PHE A 386 -0.29 -17.27 -11.42
C PHE A 386 -0.45 -18.39 -10.38
N SER A 387 -0.94 -18.05 -9.18
CA SER A 387 -1.28 -19.02 -8.14
C SER A 387 -2.38 -19.99 -8.62
N ALA A 388 -3.41 -19.48 -9.30
CA ALA A 388 -4.47 -20.31 -9.87
C ALA A 388 -3.92 -21.31 -10.91
N GLY A 389 -3.01 -20.86 -11.79
CA GLY A 389 -2.32 -21.73 -12.74
C GLY A 389 -1.52 -22.84 -12.06
N MET A 390 -0.75 -22.51 -11.02
CA MET A 390 -0.01 -23.50 -10.23
C MET A 390 -0.93 -24.50 -9.52
N ALA A 391 -2.03 -24.02 -8.94
CA ALA A 391 -3.01 -24.86 -8.27
C ALA A 391 -3.72 -25.82 -9.26
N LYS A 392 -3.98 -25.35 -10.49
CA LYS A 392 -4.57 -26.15 -11.55
C LYS A 392 -3.70 -27.35 -11.94
N ASP A 393 -2.38 -27.18 -11.85
CA ASP A 393 -1.40 -28.24 -12.17
C ASP A 393 -0.92 -29.01 -10.91
N GLY A 394 -1.60 -28.83 -9.77
CA GLY A 394 -1.46 -29.69 -8.58
C GLY A 394 -0.53 -29.16 -7.50
N LEU A 395 -0.03 -27.92 -7.59
CA LEU A 395 0.64 -27.26 -6.48
C LEU A 395 -0.37 -26.65 -5.50
N LEU A 396 0.12 -26.29 -4.32
CA LEU A 396 -0.68 -25.63 -3.27
C LEU A 396 -0.11 -24.24 -2.96
N PRO A 397 -0.55 -23.21 -3.68
CA PRO A 397 -0.01 -21.86 -3.52
C PRO A 397 -0.55 -21.16 -2.27
N PHE A 398 0.36 -20.60 -1.46
CA PHE A 398 0.08 -19.60 -0.45
C PHE A 398 0.44 -18.22 -1.02
N CYS A 399 -0.57 -17.47 -1.44
CA CYS A 399 -0.42 -16.14 -2.03
C CYS A 399 -0.64 -15.07 -0.96
N ASN A 400 0.45 -14.41 -0.54
CA ASN A 400 0.39 -13.39 0.49
C ASN A 400 0.40 -11.99 -0.12
N ILE A 401 -0.70 -11.26 0.10
CA ILE A 401 -0.93 -9.91 -0.42
C ILE A 401 -1.44 -9.03 0.73
N TYR A 402 -1.04 -7.76 0.79
CA TYR A 402 -1.66 -6.84 1.75
C TYR A 402 -3.14 -6.64 1.42
N SER A 403 -4.00 -6.66 2.43
CA SER A 403 -5.46 -6.59 2.28
C SER A 403 -5.90 -5.40 1.40
N ALA A 404 -5.34 -4.21 1.62
CA ALA A 404 -5.65 -3.04 0.80
C ALA A 404 -5.23 -3.18 -0.67
N PHE A 405 -4.17 -3.96 -0.97
CA PHE A 405 -3.68 -4.17 -2.33
C PHE A 405 -4.39 -5.33 -3.03
N ALA A 406 -4.92 -6.29 -2.28
CA ALA A 406 -5.70 -7.41 -2.82
C ALA A 406 -6.96 -6.95 -3.58
N GLN A 407 -7.45 -5.74 -3.34
CA GLN A 407 -8.54 -5.12 -4.11
C GLN A 407 -8.26 -5.09 -5.62
N ARG A 408 -6.99 -5.00 -6.06
CA ARG A 408 -6.60 -5.04 -7.47
C ARG A 408 -6.75 -6.41 -8.12
N ALA A 409 -6.84 -7.45 -7.31
CA ALA A 409 -6.97 -8.82 -7.76
C ALA A 409 -8.40 -9.37 -7.58
N TYR A 410 -9.38 -8.52 -7.29
CA TYR A 410 -10.74 -8.95 -7.00
C TYR A 410 -11.37 -9.79 -8.13
N ASP A 411 -11.24 -9.34 -9.37
CA ASP A 411 -11.68 -10.09 -10.55
C ASP A 411 -10.96 -11.45 -10.66
N ASN A 412 -9.63 -11.45 -10.46
CA ASN A 412 -8.83 -12.67 -10.53
C ASN A 412 -9.21 -13.70 -9.44
N VAL A 413 -9.59 -13.23 -8.23
CA VAL A 413 -10.11 -14.10 -7.17
C VAL A 413 -11.44 -14.75 -7.61
N ILE A 414 -12.34 -13.98 -8.22
CA ILE A 414 -13.63 -14.50 -8.69
C ILE A 414 -13.43 -15.45 -9.86
N HIS A 415 -12.81 -14.96 -10.93
CA HIS A 415 -12.77 -15.64 -12.23
C HIS A 415 -11.77 -16.82 -12.23
N ASP A 416 -10.54 -16.58 -11.74
CA ASP A 416 -9.47 -17.56 -11.91
C ASP A 416 -9.39 -18.57 -10.76
N VAL A 417 -9.88 -18.22 -9.57
CA VAL A 417 -9.78 -19.05 -8.37
C VAL A 417 -11.14 -19.63 -7.96
N ALA A 418 -12.12 -18.76 -7.64
CA ALA A 418 -13.37 -19.19 -7.00
C ALA A 418 -14.31 -19.98 -7.94
N ILE A 419 -14.47 -19.55 -9.20
CA ILE A 419 -15.27 -20.28 -10.21
C ILE A 419 -14.70 -21.69 -10.42
N LEU A 420 -13.38 -21.82 -10.46
CA LEU A 420 -12.68 -23.09 -10.70
C LEU A 420 -12.50 -23.92 -9.41
N LYS A 421 -12.84 -23.37 -8.24
CA LYS A 421 -12.67 -24.00 -6.91
C LYS A 421 -11.24 -24.46 -6.65
N LEU A 422 -10.24 -23.70 -7.13
CA LEU A 422 -8.84 -24.09 -7.02
C LEU A 422 -8.32 -23.91 -5.58
N PRO A 423 -7.48 -24.82 -5.08
CA PRO A 423 -6.94 -24.76 -3.72
C PRO A 423 -5.83 -23.70 -3.59
N VAL A 424 -6.18 -22.45 -3.78
CA VAL A 424 -5.31 -21.29 -3.55
C VAL A 424 -5.58 -20.76 -2.15
N VAL A 425 -4.53 -20.61 -1.33
CA VAL A 425 -4.60 -20.01 0.00
C VAL A 425 -4.20 -18.54 -0.12
N LEU A 426 -5.18 -17.64 -0.05
CA LEU A 426 -4.97 -16.18 -0.03
C LEU A 426 -4.72 -15.72 1.40
N CYS A 427 -3.51 -15.28 1.69
CA CYS A 427 -3.16 -14.71 2.99
C CYS A 427 -3.18 -13.18 2.89
N LEU A 428 -4.22 -12.57 3.48
CA LEU A 428 -4.41 -11.12 3.47
C LEU A 428 -3.76 -10.51 4.71
N ASP A 429 -2.53 -10.05 4.55
CA ASP A 429 -1.80 -9.36 5.59
C ASP A 429 -2.25 -7.89 5.69
N ARG A 430 -2.12 -7.25 6.84
CA ARG A 430 -2.56 -5.86 7.10
C ARG A 430 -4.08 -5.68 6.97
N ALA A 431 -4.85 -6.66 7.40
CA ALA A 431 -6.30 -6.52 7.51
C ALA A 431 -6.67 -5.51 8.63
N GLY A 432 -7.81 -4.84 8.48
CA GLY A 432 -8.28 -3.83 9.42
C GLY A 432 -7.48 -2.52 9.36
N LEU A 433 -7.45 -1.78 10.47
CA LEU A 433 -6.70 -0.52 10.58
C LEU A 433 -5.20 -0.79 10.69
N VAL A 434 -4.41 -0.12 9.85
CA VAL A 434 -2.94 -0.33 9.79
C VAL A 434 -2.14 0.84 10.36
N GLY A 435 -2.79 1.97 10.66
CA GLY A 435 -2.16 3.08 11.39
C GLY A 435 -1.70 4.22 10.48
N GLU A 436 -0.44 4.56 10.55
CA GLU A 436 0.14 5.81 10.08
C GLU A 436 0.12 6.01 8.55
N ASP A 437 -0.11 4.95 7.76
CA ASP A 437 -0.23 5.03 6.31
C ASP A 437 -1.65 5.37 5.82
N GLY A 438 -2.62 5.37 6.75
CA GLY A 438 -3.95 5.92 6.56
C GLY A 438 -4.86 5.19 5.58
N PRO A 439 -5.86 5.90 5.02
CA PRO A 439 -6.99 5.31 4.29
C PRO A 439 -6.59 4.50 3.06
N THR A 440 -5.45 4.79 2.46
CA THR A 440 -4.95 4.05 1.28
C THR A 440 -4.38 2.68 1.64
N HIS A 441 -4.07 2.43 2.92
CA HIS A 441 -3.44 1.20 3.38
C HIS A 441 -4.31 0.39 4.36
N HIS A 442 -5.41 0.94 4.89
CA HIS A 442 -6.33 0.18 5.72
C HIS A 442 -6.94 -0.99 4.97
N GLY A 443 -6.83 -2.20 5.52
CA GLY A 443 -7.47 -3.40 5.01
C GLY A 443 -8.92 -3.50 5.49
N ALA A 444 -9.70 -2.45 5.26
CA ALA A 444 -11.03 -2.27 5.85
C ALA A 444 -12.13 -3.03 5.12
N PHE A 445 -11.96 -3.32 3.83
CA PHE A 445 -13.05 -3.74 2.94
C PHE A 445 -13.06 -5.24 2.63
N ASP A 446 -12.02 -5.99 3.00
CA ASP A 446 -11.80 -7.37 2.59
C ASP A 446 -12.95 -8.32 2.99
N LEU A 447 -13.44 -8.26 4.23
CA LEU A 447 -14.59 -9.06 4.66
C LEU A 447 -15.81 -8.78 3.78
N ALA A 448 -16.09 -7.51 3.51
CA ALA A 448 -17.28 -7.09 2.79
C ALA A 448 -17.26 -7.49 1.31
N TYR A 449 -16.15 -7.25 0.59
CA TYR A 449 -16.10 -7.53 -0.85
C TYR A 449 -15.85 -9.01 -1.19
N LEU A 450 -15.23 -9.79 -0.27
CA LEU A 450 -15.00 -11.22 -0.48
C LEU A 450 -16.21 -12.08 -0.11
N ARG A 451 -17.01 -11.67 0.88
CA ARG A 451 -18.15 -12.46 1.37
C ARG A 451 -19.13 -12.89 0.28
N PRO A 452 -19.51 -12.06 -0.69
CA PRO A 452 -20.49 -12.47 -1.72
C PRO A 452 -19.95 -13.49 -2.72
N ILE A 453 -18.62 -13.71 -2.80
CA ILE A 453 -18.05 -14.63 -3.79
C ILE A 453 -18.35 -16.08 -3.40
N PRO A 454 -19.01 -16.88 -4.27
CA PRO A 454 -19.25 -18.29 -4.00
C PRO A 454 -17.95 -19.11 -3.88
N ASN A 455 -18.02 -20.25 -3.22
CA ASN A 455 -16.94 -21.21 -3.06
C ASN A 455 -15.71 -20.76 -2.24
N LEU A 456 -15.67 -19.52 -1.74
CA LEU A 456 -14.59 -19.08 -0.85
C LEU A 456 -14.85 -19.52 0.60
N THR A 457 -13.81 -20.03 1.26
CA THR A 457 -13.74 -20.06 2.72
C THR A 457 -13.03 -18.80 3.19
N ILE A 458 -13.59 -18.07 4.17
CA ILE A 458 -13.04 -16.82 4.68
C ILE A 458 -12.93 -16.88 6.19
N CYS A 459 -11.73 -16.73 6.75
CA CYS A 459 -11.49 -16.76 8.18
C CYS A 459 -10.55 -15.64 8.65
N SER A 460 -10.60 -15.37 9.96
CA SER A 460 -9.71 -14.43 10.62
C SER A 460 -9.31 -14.96 11.99
N PRO A 461 -8.01 -15.26 12.22
CA PRO A 461 -7.53 -15.77 13.50
C PRO A 461 -7.61 -14.71 14.58
N MET A 462 -8.00 -15.09 15.78
CA MET A 462 -8.02 -14.20 16.95
C MET A 462 -6.63 -14.02 17.55
N ASP A 463 -5.78 -15.04 17.43
CA ASP A 463 -4.44 -15.10 17.99
C ASP A 463 -3.47 -15.89 17.09
N GLU A 464 -2.22 -16.02 17.52
CA GLU A 464 -1.15 -16.71 16.80
C GLU A 464 -1.39 -18.20 16.63
N HIS A 465 -1.99 -18.86 17.64
CA HIS A 465 -2.34 -20.29 17.58
C HIS A 465 -3.39 -20.54 16.49
N GLU A 466 -4.41 -19.67 16.43
CA GLU A 466 -5.47 -19.76 15.43
C GLU A 466 -4.89 -19.54 14.01
N LEU A 467 -3.97 -18.57 13.83
CA LEU A 467 -3.32 -18.36 12.53
C LEU A 467 -2.58 -19.63 12.06
N ARG A 468 -1.81 -20.23 12.94
CA ARG A 468 -1.07 -21.47 12.61
C ARG A 468 -2.00 -22.61 12.22
N ARG A 469 -3.07 -22.82 13.00
CA ARG A 469 -4.07 -23.87 12.75
C ARG A 469 -4.89 -23.60 11.50
N MET A 470 -5.27 -22.36 11.22
CA MET A 470 -5.96 -21.99 9.99
C MET A 470 -5.08 -22.22 8.75
N MET A 471 -3.79 -21.89 8.82
CA MET A 471 -2.84 -22.19 7.73
C MET A 471 -2.66 -23.70 7.54
N TYR A 472 -2.59 -24.47 8.63
CA TYR A 472 -2.56 -25.94 8.56
C TYR A 472 -3.83 -26.49 7.94
N THR A 473 -5.00 -26.01 8.35
CA THR A 473 -6.30 -26.44 7.81
C THR A 473 -6.42 -26.16 6.32
N ALA A 474 -6.00 -24.96 5.89
CA ALA A 474 -6.10 -24.53 4.49
C ALA A 474 -5.28 -25.41 3.51
N GLN A 475 -4.24 -26.11 3.99
CA GLN A 475 -3.43 -26.99 3.15
C GLN A 475 -4.00 -28.41 3.01
N LEU A 476 -5.00 -28.78 3.81
CA LEU A 476 -5.57 -30.13 3.77
C LEU A 476 -6.39 -30.35 2.48
N PRO A 477 -6.54 -31.62 2.03
CA PRO A 477 -7.32 -31.93 0.86
C PRO A 477 -8.77 -31.41 0.94
N ASP A 478 -9.33 -31.05 -0.21
CA ASP A 478 -10.75 -30.70 -0.40
C ASP A 478 -11.19 -29.40 0.35
N LYS A 479 -10.26 -28.55 0.78
CA LYS A 479 -10.61 -27.27 1.42
C LYS A 479 -10.96 -26.16 0.41
N GLY A 480 -10.61 -26.33 -0.89
CA GLY A 480 -10.89 -25.35 -1.94
C GLY A 480 -10.17 -24.03 -1.77
N PRO A 481 -10.68 -22.94 -2.36
CA PRO A 481 -10.10 -21.61 -2.15
C PRO A 481 -10.30 -21.12 -0.72
N PHE A 482 -9.21 -20.68 -0.10
CA PHE A 482 -9.18 -20.33 1.31
C PHE A 482 -8.58 -18.92 1.53
N VAL A 483 -9.26 -18.08 2.28
CA VAL A 483 -8.80 -16.73 2.63
C VAL A 483 -8.55 -16.65 4.12
N ILE A 484 -7.33 -16.29 4.50
CA ILE A 484 -6.93 -16.06 5.90
C ILE A 484 -6.51 -14.60 6.00
N ARG A 485 -7.27 -13.79 6.74
CA ARG A 485 -6.95 -12.38 6.97
C ARG A 485 -6.40 -12.15 8.37
N TYR A 486 -5.33 -11.38 8.51
CA TYR A 486 -4.71 -11.06 9.78
C TYR A 486 -4.10 -9.65 9.80
N PRO A 487 -3.98 -8.99 10.97
CA PRO A 487 -3.61 -7.59 11.07
C PRO A 487 -2.11 -7.34 10.93
N ARG A 488 -1.76 -6.08 10.73
CA ARG A 488 -0.43 -5.55 11.00
C ARG A 488 -0.17 -5.53 12.51
N GLY A 489 1.00 -5.95 12.94
CA GLY A 489 1.41 -5.80 14.34
C GLY A 489 1.60 -7.12 15.07
N ARG A 490 1.74 -6.99 16.39
CA ARG A 490 1.98 -8.13 17.28
C ARG A 490 0.67 -8.77 17.70
N GLY A 491 0.71 -10.07 17.93
CA GLY A 491 -0.38 -10.78 18.57
C GLY A 491 -0.36 -10.62 20.09
N VAL A 492 -0.88 -11.64 20.78
CA VAL A 492 -1.07 -11.63 22.25
C VAL A 492 -0.31 -12.75 22.97
N LEU A 493 0.17 -13.77 22.26
CA LEU A 493 0.80 -14.95 22.80
C LEU A 493 2.31 -14.91 22.63
N THR A 494 3.07 -14.92 23.71
CA THR A 494 4.54 -15.07 23.67
C THR A 494 4.94 -16.51 23.32
N ASP A 495 4.23 -17.51 23.84
CA ASP A 495 4.32 -18.92 23.47
C ASP A 495 3.38 -19.22 22.29
N TRP A 496 3.71 -18.70 21.14
CA TRP A 496 2.86 -18.74 19.94
C TRP A 496 2.97 -20.04 19.14
N ARG A 497 3.92 -20.91 19.45
CA ARG A 497 4.08 -22.21 18.78
C ARG A 497 3.16 -23.24 19.43
N CYS A 498 2.19 -23.74 18.69
CA CYS A 498 1.29 -24.80 19.11
C CYS A 498 1.34 -25.96 18.10
N PRO A 499 0.82 -27.15 18.47
CA PRO A 499 0.62 -28.22 17.50
C PRO A 499 -0.22 -27.76 16.31
N LEU A 500 0.15 -28.25 15.13
CA LEU A 500 -0.59 -28.03 13.89
C LEU A 500 -1.79 -28.97 13.87
N GLU A 501 -2.96 -28.44 14.15
CA GLU A 501 -4.21 -29.17 14.25
C GLU A 501 -5.26 -28.57 13.32
N GLU A 502 -6.11 -29.41 12.75
CA GLU A 502 -7.22 -28.96 11.92
C GLU A 502 -8.27 -28.23 12.74
N ILE A 503 -8.74 -27.11 12.21
CA ILE A 503 -9.98 -26.45 12.62
C ILE A 503 -11.07 -26.84 11.64
N GLU A 504 -12.17 -27.40 12.12
CA GLU A 504 -13.31 -27.71 11.27
C GLU A 504 -13.83 -26.42 10.62
N VAL A 505 -13.89 -26.39 9.29
CA VAL A 505 -14.29 -25.19 8.54
C VAL A 505 -15.74 -24.83 8.87
N GLY A 506 -15.97 -23.55 9.15
CA GLY A 506 -17.29 -23.04 9.54
C GLY A 506 -17.63 -23.24 11.01
N THR A 507 -16.65 -23.58 11.87
CA THR A 507 -16.89 -23.70 13.31
C THR A 507 -16.27 -22.54 14.08
N GLY A 508 -17.10 -21.87 14.86
CA GLY A 508 -16.66 -20.92 15.87
C GLY A 508 -16.30 -21.60 17.19
N ARG A 509 -16.04 -20.78 18.20
CA ARG A 509 -15.84 -21.27 19.59
C ARG A 509 -16.48 -20.34 20.60
N GLN A 510 -17.08 -20.90 21.62
CA GLN A 510 -17.52 -20.12 22.77
C GLN A 510 -16.32 -19.85 23.69
N LEU A 511 -16.05 -18.58 23.96
CA LEU A 511 -14.98 -18.14 24.84
C LEU A 511 -15.51 -17.92 26.26
N ARG A 512 -16.77 -17.46 26.37
CA ARG A 512 -17.40 -17.14 27.64
C ARG A 512 -18.89 -17.48 27.60
N ASP A 513 -19.40 -18.08 28.67
CA ASP A 513 -20.84 -18.31 28.81
C ASP A 513 -21.55 -17.07 29.40
N GLY A 514 -22.83 -16.94 29.10
CA GLY A 514 -23.67 -15.84 29.57
C GLY A 514 -25.11 -16.01 29.11
N ASN A 515 -26.02 -15.16 29.65
CA ASN A 515 -27.46 -15.31 29.41
C ASN A 515 -28.17 -14.02 28.94
N ASP A 516 -27.56 -12.84 29.07
CA ASP A 516 -28.24 -11.57 28.82
C ASP A 516 -27.91 -10.97 27.44
N VAL A 517 -26.64 -10.97 27.07
CA VAL A 517 -26.16 -10.45 25.80
C VAL A 517 -25.16 -11.43 25.22
N ALA A 518 -25.24 -11.69 23.91
CA ALA A 518 -24.22 -12.42 23.16
C ALA A 518 -23.35 -11.45 22.37
N VAL A 519 -22.02 -11.59 22.48
CA VAL A 519 -21.06 -10.90 21.62
C VAL A 519 -20.50 -11.90 20.63
N LEU A 520 -20.57 -11.56 19.34
CA LEU A 520 -19.97 -12.34 18.25
C LEU A 520 -18.83 -11.52 17.64
N SER A 521 -17.60 -11.97 17.81
CA SER A 521 -16.43 -11.28 17.24
C SER A 521 -15.76 -12.11 16.14
N ILE A 522 -14.97 -11.46 15.30
CA ILE A 522 -14.11 -12.12 14.30
C ILE A 522 -12.73 -11.46 14.26
N GLY A 523 -11.70 -12.30 14.39
CA GLY A 523 -10.31 -11.87 14.34
C GLY A 523 -9.80 -11.26 15.65
N PRO A 524 -8.62 -10.61 15.63
CA PRO A 524 -7.92 -10.18 16.84
C PRO A 524 -8.64 -9.17 17.72
N ILE A 525 -9.63 -8.45 17.18
CA ILE A 525 -10.48 -7.55 17.97
C ILE A 525 -11.27 -8.28 19.06
N GLY A 526 -11.45 -9.59 18.93
CA GLY A 526 -12.03 -10.44 19.98
C GLY A 526 -11.26 -10.38 21.29
N ASN A 527 -9.93 -10.15 21.27
CA ASN A 527 -9.14 -9.94 22.49
C ASN A 527 -9.50 -8.63 23.21
N ASP A 528 -9.85 -7.57 22.44
CA ASP A 528 -10.32 -6.31 23.01
C ASP A 528 -11.74 -6.46 23.58
N VAL A 529 -12.57 -7.32 22.97
CA VAL A 529 -13.89 -7.69 23.52
C VAL A 529 -13.74 -8.40 24.86
N GLU A 530 -12.84 -9.40 24.99
CA GLU A 530 -12.59 -10.09 26.27
C GLU A 530 -12.17 -9.10 27.37
N ARG A 531 -11.24 -8.18 27.06
CA ARG A 531 -10.82 -7.14 28.01
C ARG A 531 -11.99 -6.22 28.40
N ALA A 532 -12.81 -5.82 27.43
CA ALA A 532 -13.97 -4.96 27.69
C ALA A 532 -15.01 -5.66 28.58
N ILE A 533 -15.25 -6.96 28.40
CA ILE A 533 -16.12 -7.76 29.23
C ILE A 533 -15.57 -7.84 30.68
N ASP A 534 -14.29 -8.16 30.84
CA ASP A 534 -13.64 -8.22 32.16
C ASP A 534 -13.72 -6.87 32.88
N GLU A 535 -13.43 -5.77 32.19
CA GLU A 535 -13.56 -4.44 32.77
C GLU A 535 -15.03 -4.08 33.12
N THR A 536 -16.00 -4.54 32.34
CA THR A 536 -17.43 -4.32 32.62
C THR A 536 -17.83 -5.01 33.91
N ILE A 537 -17.40 -6.26 34.10
CA ILE A 537 -17.72 -7.06 35.31
C ILE A 537 -17.04 -6.48 36.57
N HIS A 538 -15.82 -5.96 36.42
CA HIS A 538 -15.01 -5.43 37.52
C HIS A 538 -15.19 -3.93 37.79
N THR A 539 -16.04 -3.22 37.01
CA THR A 539 -16.18 -1.75 37.14
C THR A 539 -16.73 -1.33 38.48
N SER A 540 -15.89 -0.64 39.26
CA SER A 540 -16.24 -0.05 40.57
C SER A 540 -16.92 1.32 40.49
N SER A 541 -17.03 1.91 39.30
CA SER A 541 -17.50 3.29 39.08
C SER A 541 -19.02 3.45 38.91
N ILE A 542 -19.78 2.36 38.94
CA ILE A 542 -21.24 2.38 38.82
C ILE A 542 -21.83 2.38 40.25
N GLY A 543 -22.87 3.19 40.46
CA GLY A 543 -23.51 3.32 41.78
C GLY A 543 -23.99 1.98 42.37
N PRO A 544 -24.18 1.88 43.71
CA PRO A 544 -24.44 0.61 44.40
C PRO A 544 -25.61 -0.19 43.85
N LEU A 545 -26.69 0.47 43.42
CA LEU A 545 -27.90 -0.17 42.84
C LEU A 545 -27.61 -0.77 41.45
N ALA A 546 -26.97 -0.02 40.58
CA ALA A 546 -26.58 -0.50 39.23
C ALA A 546 -25.53 -1.62 39.33
N ARG A 547 -24.67 -1.60 40.34
CA ARG A 547 -23.69 -2.66 40.63
C ARG A 547 -24.36 -3.98 41.02
N GLN A 548 -25.44 -3.93 41.78
CA GLN A 548 -26.21 -5.12 42.18
C GLN A 548 -26.93 -5.73 40.97
N GLU A 549 -27.46 -4.92 40.06
CA GLU A 549 -28.11 -5.36 38.85
C GLU A 549 -27.09 -5.93 37.83
N LEU A 550 -25.94 -5.26 37.61
CA LEU A 550 -24.88 -5.73 36.70
C LEU A 550 -24.14 -6.97 37.20
N SER A 551 -24.06 -7.18 38.53
CA SER A 551 -23.44 -8.38 39.12
C SER A 551 -24.18 -9.68 38.82
N THR A 552 -25.43 -9.60 38.40
CA THR A 552 -26.26 -10.74 37.99
C THR A 552 -26.29 -10.93 36.46
N CYS A 553 -25.90 -9.91 35.70
CA CYS A 553 -25.88 -9.97 34.25
C CYS A 553 -24.62 -10.68 33.74
N THR A 554 -24.81 -11.57 32.77
CA THR A 554 -23.74 -12.37 32.19
C THR A 554 -23.68 -12.18 30.68
N ILE A 555 -22.47 -11.98 30.17
CA ILE A 555 -22.19 -11.73 28.74
C ILE A 555 -21.55 -12.99 28.16
N ALA A 556 -22.18 -13.56 27.15
CA ALA A 556 -21.57 -14.62 26.36
C ALA A 556 -20.67 -14.02 25.27
N HIS A 557 -19.55 -14.67 25.01
CA HIS A 557 -18.67 -14.28 23.90
C HIS A 557 -18.32 -15.48 23.03
N TYR A 558 -18.49 -15.30 21.73
CA TYR A 558 -18.18 -16.28 20.70
C TYR A 558 -17.19 -15.68 19.69
N ASP A 559 -16.05 -16.35 19.49
CA ASP A 559 -15.16 -16.12 18.37
C ASP A 559 -15.71 -16.88 17.15
N MET A 560 -16.20 -16.16 16.16
CA MET A 560 -16.80 -16.76 14.97
C MET A 560 -15.79 -17.42 14.05
N ARG A 561 -14.49 -17.10 14.15
CA ARG A 561 -13.40 -17.64 13.33
C ARG A 561 -13.61 -17.49 11.82
N PHE A 562 -14.78 -17.88 11.32
CA PHE A 562 -15.14 -17.89 9.90
C PHE A 562 -16.26 -16.88 9.62
N LEU A 563 -16.03 -16.03 8.62
CA LEU A 563 -17.09 -15.24 8.01
C LEU A 563 -17.89 -16.08 7.00
N LYS A 564 -17.21 -17.05 6.37
CA LYS A 564 -17.81 -17.93 5.36
C LYS A 564 -17.12 -19.30 5.35
N PRO A 565 -17.86 -20.40 5.55
CA PRO A 565 -19.25 -20.39 6.02
C PRO A 565 -19.36 -19.92 7.48
N LEU A 566 -20.51 -19.37 7.84
CA LEU A 566 -20.83 -19.05 9.24
C LEU A 566 -21.10 -20.33 10.05
N ASP A 567 -20.82 -20.30 11.35
CA ASP A 567 -21.23 -21.36 12.27
C ASP A 567 -22.74 -21.28 12.56
N GLU A 568 -23.51 -22.05 11.81
CA GLU A 568 -24.97 -22.08 11.98
C GLU A 568 -25.40 -22.65 13.34
N LYS A 569 -24.60 -23.54 13.97
CA LYS A 569 -24.91 -24.10 15.29
C LYS A 569 -24.85 -22.98 16.35
N ILE A 570 -23.79 -22.21 16.35
CA ILE A 570 -23.67 -21.03 17.22
C ILE A 570 -24.80 -20.03 16.93
N LEU A 571 -25.08 -19.74 15.67
CA LEU A 571 -26.12 -18.77 15.32
C LEU A 571 -27.51 -19.23 15.76
N HIS A 572 -27.84 -20.52 15.60
CA HIS A 572 -29.08 -21.08 16.11
C HIS A 572 -29.17 -21.06 17.65
N GLU A 573 -28.07 -21.35 18.36
CA GLU A 573 -28.01 -21.26 19.81
C GLU A 573 -28.23 -19.82 20.27
N VAL A 574 -27.47 -18.88 19.69
CA VAL A 574 -27.54 -17.47 20.03
C VAL A 574 -28.92 -16.87 19.72
N GLY A 575 -29.51 -17.20 18.55
CA GLY A 575 -30.83 -16.71 18.16
C GLY A 575 -31.98 -17.21 19.06
N ARG A 576 -31.84 -18.40 19.67
CA ARG A 576 -32.82 -18.93 20.62
C ARG A 576 -32.65 -18.39 22.02
N LYS A 577 -31.38 -18.23 22.45
CA LYS A 577 -31.04 -17.91 23.85
C LYS A 577 -31.10 -16.41 24.14
N PHE A 578 -30.68 -15.57 23.19
CA PHE A 578 -30.49 -14.14 23.42
C PHE A 578 -31.49 -13.28 22.63
N LYS A 579 -31.87 -12.16 23.26
CA LYS A 579 -32.67 -11.10 22.61
C LYS A 579 -31.79 -9.97 22.06
N LYS A 580 -30.57 -9.86 22.56
CA LYS A 580 -29.60 -8.82 22.18
C LYS A 580 -28.29 -9.47 21.76
N ILE A 581 -27.83 -9.12 20.58
CA ILE A 581 -26.56 -9.59 19.99
C ILE A 581 -25.72 -8.37 19.64
N ILE A 582 -24.43 -8.41 19.96
CA ILE A 582 -23.45 -7.41 19.54
C ILE A 582 -22.45 -8.10 18.64
N THR A 583 -22.25 -7.60 17.42
CA THR A 583 -21.18 -8.10 16.54
C THR A 583 -20.03 -7.12 16.53
N VAL A 584 -18.78 -7.63 16.58
CA VAL A 584 -17.57 -6.80 16.62
C VAL A 584 -16.58 -7.28 15.56
N GLU A 585 -16.20 -6.36 14.66
CA GLU A 585 -15.25 -6.63 13.57
C GLU A 585 -14.34 -5.42 13.30
N ASP A 586 -13.14 -5.63 12.84
CA ASP A 586 -12.22 -4.56 12.39
C ASP A 586 -12.26 -4.34 10.86
N GLY A 587 -13.37 -4.69 10.24
CA GLY A 587 -13.77 -4.39 8.87
C GLY A 587 -14.89 -3.35 8.82
N VAL A 588 -15.25 -2.92 7.62
CA VAL A 588 -16.41 -2.01 7.43
C VAL A 588 -17.68 -2.69 7.90
N ARG A 589 -18.49 -1.94 8.68
CA ARG A 589 -19.77 -2.42 9.22
C ARG A 589 -20.76 -2.88 8.15
N ASN A 590 -20.64 -2.29 6.95
CA ASN A 590 -21.53 -2.59 5.82
C ASN A 590 -20.97 -3.77 5.02
N GLY A 591 -21.64 -4.92 5.05
CA GLY A 591 -21.27 -6.11 4.30
C GLY A 591 -20.36 -7.12 5.01
N GLY A 592 -19.81 -6.79 6.21
CA GLY A 592 -18.95 -7.67 7.01
C GLY A 592 -19.73 -8.68 7.87
N LEU A 593 -19.15 -9.06 9.04
CA LEU A 593 -19.71 -10.03 9.97
C LEU A 593 -21.07 -9.59 10.47
N GLY A 594 -21.20 -8.35 10.92
CA GLY A 594 -22.46 -7.86 11.47
C GLY A 594 -23.60 -7.89 10.47
N SER A 595 -23.33 -7.63 9.19
CA SER A 595 -24.32 -7.78 8.12
C SER A 595 -24.68 -9.24 7.88
N ALA A 596 -23.67 -10.14 7.87
CA ALA A 596 -23.89 -11.56 7.65
C ALA A 596 -24.76 -12.17 8.75
N VAL A 597 -24.50 -11.83 10.01
CA VAL A 597 -25.30 -12.29 11.15
C VAL A 597 -26.73 -11.74 11.08
N LEU A 598 -26.90 -10.44 10.75
CA LEU A 598 -28.22 -9.82 10.62
C LEU A 598 -29.06 -10.50 9.53
N GLU A 599 -28.48 -10.71 8.35
CA GLU A 599 -29.13 -11.40 7.22
C GLU A 599 -29.52 -12.83 7.62
N TRP A 600 -28.58 -13.59 8.20
CA TRP A 600 -28.82 -14.97 8.61
C TRP A 600 -29.92 -15.08 9.67
N MET A 601 -29.93 -14.21 10.70
CA MET A 601 -30.98 -14.19 11.73
C MET A 601 -32.36 -13.89 11.15
N SER A 602 -32.43 -12.92 10.22
CA SER A 602 -33.65 -12.57 9.50
C SER A 602 -34.18 -13.73 8.65
N ASP A 603 -33.30 -14.38 7.89
CA ASP A 603 -33.68 -15.50 7.00
C ASP A 603 -34.20 -16.73 7.78
N HIS A 604 -33.75 -16.88 9.04
CA HIS A 604 -34.17 -17.98 9.93
C HIS A 604 -35.29 -17.58 10.91
N GLY A 605 -35.84 -16.37 10.77
CA GLY A 605 -37.01 -15.91 11.57
C GLY A 605 -36.71 -15.65 13.03
N TYR A 606 -35.48 -15.32 13.40
CA TYR A 606 -35.13 -14.91 14.76
C TYR A 606 -35.44 -13.43 15.01
N GLU A 607 -36.25 -13.15 16.04
CA GLU A 607 -36.55 -11.79 16.50
C GLU A 607 -35.52 -11.36 17.54
N VAL A 608 -34.39 -10.82 17.10
CA VAL A 608 -33.27 -10.38 17.92
C VAL A 608 -32.86 -8.96 17.55
N SER A 609 -32.43 -8.18 18.54
CA SER A 609 -31.79 -6.87 18.31
C SER A 609 -30.30 -7.04 18.08
N ILE A 610 -29.80 -6.58 16.95
CA ILE A 610 -28.37 -6.71 16.58
C ILE A 610 -27.71 -5.35 16.51
N ILE A 611 -26.69 -5.14 17.34
CA ILE A 611 -25.82 -3.98 17.34
C ILE A 611 -24.54 -4.37 16.58
N ARG A 612 -24.22 -3.61 15.53
CA ARG A 612 -23.05 -3.89 14.71
C ARG A 612 -21.94 -2.89 15.02
N MET A 613 -20.84 -3.34 15.62
CA MET A 613 -19.62 -2.58 15.83
C MET A 613 -18.60 -2.94 14.72
N GLY A 614 -18.20 -1.96 13.95
CA GLY A 614 -17.27 -2.08 12.84
C GLY A 614 -16.94 -0.69 12.29
N LEU A 615 -16.03 -0.61 11.35
CA LEU A 615 -15.60 0.67 10.76
C LEU A 615 -16.81 1.39 10.13
N PRO A 616 -16.94 2.72 10.33
CA PRO A 616 -18.03 3.53 9.80
C PRO A 616 -17.97 3.63 8.26
N ASP A 617 -19.03 4.20 7.67
CA ASP A 617 -19.12 4.48 6.24
C ASP A 617 -18.38 5.77 5.87
N GLU A 618 -17.09 5.79 6.18
CA GLU A 618 -16.16 6.89 5.90
C GLU A 618 -14.72 6.36 5.79
N PHE A 619 -13.85 7.11 5.10
CA PHE A 619 -12.43 6.80 5.05
C PHE A 619 -11.76 7.22 6.36
N VAL A 620 -11.32 6.24 7.14
CA VAL A 620 -10.63 6.48 8.40
C VAL A 620 -9.26 7.12 8.15
N GLU A 621 -8.95 8.19 8.87
CA GLU A 621 -7.69 8.93 8.74
C GLU A 621 -6.45 8.11 9.13
N HIS A 622 -5.29 8.75 9.17
CA HIS A 622 -4.01 8.20 9.62
C HIS A 622 -3.75 8.57 11.09
N GLY A 623 -2.99 7.72 11.76
CA GLY A 623 -2.63 7.86 13.18
C GLY A 623 -2.13 6.53 13.72
N THR A 624 -1.94 6.38 15.03
CA THR A 624 -1.71 5.05 15.60
C THR A 624 -2.99 4.22 15.57
N VAL A 625 -2.88 2.91 15.44
CA VAL A 625 -4.05 2.01 15.45
C VAL A 625 -4.93 2.23 16.68
N GLN A 626 -4.32 2.48 17.85
CA GLN A 626 -5.06 2.79 19.07
C GLN A 626 -5.91 4.06 18.94
N GLN A 627 -5.30 5.18 18.47
CA GLN A 627 -6.04 6.44 18.26
C GLN A 627 -7.18 6.26 17.26
N LEU A 628 -6.93 5.52 16.18
CA LEU A 628 -7.96 5.28 15.17
C LEU A 628 -9.12 4.43 15.71
N ARG A 629 -8.84 3.41 16.54
CA ARG A 629 -9.88 2.61 17.20
C ARG A 629 -10.70 3.46 18.17
N GLU A 630 -10.08 4.38 18.90
CA GLU A 630 -10.78 5.33 19.77
C GLU A 630 -11.74 6.21 18.96
N ILE A 631 -11.29 6.76 17.82
CA ILE A 631 -12.11 7.61 16.94
C ILE A 631 -13.31 6.85 16.37
N VAL A 632 -13.11 5.61 15.92
CA VAL A 632 -14.19 4.82 15.30
C VAL A 632 -15.02 4.03 16.30
N GLY A 633 -14.72 4.13 17.59
CA GLY A 633 -15.47 3.47 18.67
C GLY A 633 -15.22 1.97 18.76
N LEU A 634 -14.05 1.47 18.36
CA LEU A 634 -13.64 0.06 18.41
C LEU A 634 -12.53 -0.23 19.43
N ASP A 635 -12.23 0.69 20.32
CA ASP A 635 -11.36 0.49 21.47
C ASP A 635 -12.10 -0.16 22.64
N VAL A 636 -11.36 -0.67 23.62
CA VAL A 636 -11.88 -1.40 24.79
C VAL A 636 -12.93 -0.57 25.55
N GLU A 637 -12.69 0.73 25.74
CA GLU A 637 -13.60 1.60 26.50
C GLU A 637 -14.93 1.83 25.78
N ASN A 638 -14.94 1.98 24.46
CA ASN A 638 -16.16 2.15 23.68
C ASN A 638 -16.93 0.83 23.52
N ILE A 639 -16.23 -0.31 23.38
CA ILE A 639 -16.86 -1.63 23.44
C ILE A 639 -17.55 -1.81 24.80
N LYS A 640 -16.87 -1.52 25.90
CA LYS A 640 -17.40 -1.57 27.26
C LYS A 640 -18.63 -0.68 27.44
N LYS A 641 -18.62 0.58 26.98
CA LYS A 641 -19.79 1.46 27.00
C LYS A 641 -20.98 0.86 26.27
N THR A 642 -20.73 0.23 25.11
CA THR A 642 -21.76 -0.45 24.33
C THR A 642 -22.32 -1.65 25.10
N LEU A 643 -21.48 -2.46 25.73
CA LEU A 643 -21.92 -3.57 26.59
C LEU A 643 -22.81 -3.08 27.73
N ILE A 644 -22.36 -2.09 28.49
CA ILE A 644 -23.11 -1.52 29.63
C ILE A 644 -24.48 -0.98 29.21
N SER A 645 -24.54 -0.24 28.11
CA SER A 645 -25.80 0.35 27.61
C SER A 645 -26.85 -0.69 27.20
N HIS A 646 -26.41 -1.92 26.87
CA HIS A 646 -27.30 -2.99 26.43
C HIS A 646 -27.57 -4.04 27.52
N LEU A 647 -26.82 -4.03 28.63
CA LEU A 647 -27.09 -4.82 29.83
C LEU A 647 -28.15 -4.18 30.71
N SER A 648 -28.28 -2.85 30.70
CA SER A 648 -29.28 -2.16 31.51
C SER A 648 -30.70 -2.60 31.11
N PRO A 649 -31.59 -2.95 32.08
CA PRO A 649 -33.00 -3.18 31.78
C PRO A 649 -33.57 -1.89 31.17
N HIS A 650 -34.32 -2.01 30.08
CA HIS A 650 -35.04 -0.88 29.51
C HIS A 650 -35.95 -0.28 30.58
N THR A 651 -35.61 0.90 31.10
CA THR A 651 -36.63 1.77 31.68
C THR A 651 -37.53 2.18 30.53
N SER A 652 -38.64 1.46 30.42
CA SER A 652 -39.75 1.72 29.48
C SER A 652 -40.31 3.12 29.68
#